data_d5db9cd9de5f12fdfc95669a50996886
#
_entry.id   d5db9cd9de5f12fdfc95669a50996886
#
_cell.length_a   1.000
_cell.length_b   1.000
_cell.length_c   1.000
_cell.angle_alpha   90.00
_cell.angle_beta   90.00
_cell.angle_gamma   90.00
#
_symmetry.space_group_name_H-M   'P 1'
#
loop_
_entity.id
_entity.type
_entity.pdbx_description
1 polymer ?
#
loop_
_entity_poly.entity_id
_entity_poly.type
_entity_poly.pdbx_seq_one_letter_code
_entity_poly.pdbx_strand_id
1 'polypeptide(L)'
;MIPEFGHFALILALCTAFVQGTLPLLGAQYGRADWMAVARPAAQVLAWLLLIAFGCLTAAFVLNDFSVACVAQHSNTRLPLPYRVAGVWGGHEGSLLLWVVMLGLWGGAVARSAQRLPAAMAARVIGVLGLVMAGFLAFTLFASNPFVRLLPAAAEGRELNPLLQDPGLILHPPLLYMGYAGFSVAYAFALAALLAGRLDMVWAHGSRPWTLAAWAFLTVGIALGSRWAYYELGWGGWWFWDPVENAALMPWLAGTALLHSLAVTEKSGGFRNWTVLLAISTFSLALLGAFLVRSGVLSSVHAFAIDPRRGVFILALLVILTGGALALFAWRARKTGSAGGFAPCSRESLLLINNVLLTAACGSVLLGTLYPLLADTLGWGRISVGPPYFEAVFVPLMMPALFLIGVSPWVRWKRTRAADLVRALCVPLAASAVFALAASLLAARLGGGAPWKPWVALSMLLAAGIVMTALLDIVRRLRAVGAMRAVGVAHAAHVAHTGPLALPAAFLGMHLAHMGVAVFVVGVALVNGYQIEREVRLTPGERVALAGYEFRFQGVRQVPGENYQTLAGAVDLLRHGLVFRRLAPEKRFYPASGMWMTEAAIDTGWLRDVYVSLGEPVERGQIDGAWVLRIQYKPFVNWIWGGCALMALGGLLAIRDRRHRVGGEPRCPRKTRAGGR
;
A
#
# COMPACT_ATOMS: atom_id res chain seq x y z
N MET A 1 8.75 10.54 -34.99
CA MET A 1 7.35 11.06 -35.01
C MET A 1 6.55 10.67 -33.76
N ILE A 2 6.44 9.38 -33.38
CA ILE A 2 5.66 8.96 -32.20
C ILE A 2 6.17 9.60 -30.89
N PRO A 3 7.49 9.60 -30.59
CA PRO A 3 7.99 10.24 -29.37
C PRO A 3 7.79 11.76 -29.31
N GLU A 4 7.88 12.44 -30.44
CA GLU A 4 7.63 13.88 -30.54
C GLU A 4 6.17 14.21 -30.26
N PHE A 5 5.24 13.37 -30.74
CA PHE A 5 3.82 13.50 -30.42
C PHE A 5 3.54 13.26 -28.94
N GLY A 6 4.22 12.27 -28.34
CA GLY A 6 4.14 12.03 -26.90
C GLY A 6 4.69 13.23 -26.07
N HIS A 7 5.82 13.79 -26.47
CA HIS A 7 6.39 14.99 -25.82
C HIS A 7 5.46 16.20 -25.95
N PHE A 8 4.91 16.43 -27.15
CA PHE A 8 3.93 17.52 -27.39
C PHE A 8 2.67 17.32 -26.50
N ALA A 9 2.17 16.10 -26.36
CA ALA A 9 1.07 15.80 -25.46
C ALA A 9 1.39 16.15 -24.01
N LEU A 10 2.63 15.91 -23.51
CA LEU A 10 3.05 16.33 -22.17
C LEU A 10 3.09 17.84 -22.00
N ILE A 11 3.54 18.59 -23.01
CA ILE A 11 3.55 20.06 -22.99
C ILE A 11 2.10 20.59 -22.90
N LEU A 12 1.20 20.07 -23.72
CA LEU A 12 -0.22 20.42 -23.65
C LEU A 12 -0.85 20.02 -22.32
N ALA A 13 -0.43 18.88 -21.74
CA ALA A 13 -0.86 18.44 -20.42
C ALA A 13 -0.43 19.45 -19.34
N LEU A 14 0.80 19.97 -19.40
CA LEU A 14 1.27 20.99 -18.45
C LEU A 14 0.44 22.29 -18.57
N CYS A 15 0.21 22.78 -19.78
CA CYS A 15 -0.64 23.96 -20.02
C CYS A 15 -2.07 23.73 -19.48
N THR A 16 -2.64 22.56 -19.76
CA THR A 16 -3.97 22.17 -19.26
C THR A 16 -4.01 22.09 -17.74
N ALA A 17 -2.95 21.56 -17.10
CA ALA A 17 -2.84 21.48 -15.64
C ALA A 17 -2.80 22.87 -14.99
N PHE A 18 -2.12 23.83 -15.60
CA PHE A 18 -2.13 25.23 -15.13
C PHE A 18 -3.53 25.87 -15.26
N VAL A 19 -4.23 25.66 -16.37
CA VAL A 19 -5.60 26.13 -16.56
C VAL A 19 -6.52 25.47 -15.53
N GLN A 20 -6.43 24.15 -15.32
CA GLN A 20 -7.17 23.39 -14.31
C GLN A 20 -6.87 23.88 -12.89
N GLY A 21 -5.61 24.22 -12.60
CA GLY A 21 -5.18 24.65 -11.28
C GLY A 21 -5.52 26.11 -10.95
N THR A 22 -5.71 26.96 -11.93
CA THR A 22 -5.91 28.41 -11.72
C THR A 22 -7.37 28.85 -11.88
N LEU A 23 -7.95 28.69 -13.06
CA LEU A 23 -9.30 29.20 -13.34
C LEU A 23 -10.37 28.68 -12.40
N PRO A 24 -10.48 27.38 -12.08
CA PRO A 24 -11.49 26.88 -11.14
C PRO A 24 -11.32 27.41 -9.71
N LEU A 25 -10.08 27.56 -9.24
CA LEU A 25 -9.79 28.11 -7.90
C LEU A 25 -10.20 29.57 -7.81
N LEU A 26 -9.81 30.39 -8.81
CA LEU A 26 -10.21 31.78 -8.90
C LEU A 26 -11.74 31.91 -9.06
N GLY A 27 -12.34 31.05 -9.91
CA GLY A 27 -13.79 31.00 -10.08
C GLY A 27 -14.53 30.72 -8.78
N ALA A 28 -14.04 29.77 -7.99
CA ALA A 28 -14.62 29.45 -6.67
C ALA A 28 -14.38 30.54 -5.62
N GLN A 29 -13.29 31.35 -5.77
CA GLN A 29 -13.01 32.48 -4.90
C GLN A 29 -13.88 33.69 -5.20
N TYR A 30 -14.11 33.99 -6.49
CA TYR A 30 -14.85 35.17 -6.94
C TYR A 30 -16.31 34.87 -7.30
N GLY A 31 -16.80 33.63 -7.08
CA GLY A 31 -18.17 33.25 -7.40
C GLY A 31 -18.48 33.17 -8.91
N ARG A 32 -17.46 33.01 -9.78
CA ARG A 32 -17.60 32.95 -11.24
C ARG A 32 -17.92 31.52 -11.69
N ALA A 33 -19.17 31.29 -12.03
CA ALA A 33 -19.65 29.95 -12.45
C ALA A 33 -19.01 29.45 -13.75
N ASP A 34 -18.78 30.35 -14.71
CA ASP A 34 -18.10 30.10 -15.98
C ASP A 34 -16.66 29.56 -15.78
N TRP A 35 -15.91 30.14 -14.87
CA TRP A 35 -14.55 29.69 -14.53
C TRP A 35 -14.55 28.37 -13.78
N MET A 36 -15.50 28.16 -12.86
CA MET A 36 -15.66 26.88 -12.16
C MET A 36 -16.01 25.73 -13.12
N ALA A 37 -16.78 26.03 -14.17
CA ALA A 37 -17.19 25.03 -15.17
C ALA A 37 -16.03 24.41 -15.94
N VAL A 38 -14.89 25.11 -16.05
CA VAL A 38 -13.66 24.64 -16.73
C VAL A 38 -13.04 23.44 -16.00
N ALA A 39 -13.26 23.28 -14.68
CA ALA A 39 -12.62 22.25 -13.87
C ALA A 39 -12.77 20.82 -14.45
N ARG A 40 -13.98 20.44 -14.78
CA ARG A 40 -14.27 19.06 -15.22
C ARG A 40 -13.72 18.73 -16.61
N PRO A 41 -13.98 19.51 -17.68
CA PRO A 41 -13.41 19.24 -18.98
C PRO A 41 -11.88 19.29 -18.96
N ALA A 42 -11.26 20.26 -18.26
CA ALA A 42 -9.80 20.33 -18.15
C ALA A 42 -9.20 19.07 -17.53
N ALA A 43 -9.76 18.53 -16.44
CA ALA A 43 -9.29 17.30 -15.84
C ALA A 43 -9.45 16.07 -16.76
N GLN A 44 -10.50 16.04 -17.58
CA GLN A 44 -10.70 14.97 -18.55
C GLN A 44 -9.72 15.05 -19.72
N VAL A 45 -9.53 16.24 -20.28
CA VAL A 45 -8.55 16.48 -21.35
C VAL A 45 -7.15 16.13 -20.86
N LEU A 46 -6.80 16.57 -19.63
CA LEU A 46 -5.51 16.26 -19.02
C LEU A 46 -5.29 14.74 -18.92
N ALA A 47 -6.27 13.99 -18.44
CA ALA A 47 -6.17 12.53 -18.33
C ALA A 47 -5.93 11.88 -19.71
N TRP A 48 -6.62 12.32 -20.76
CA TRP A 48 -6.43 11.81 -22.11
C TRP A 48 -5.05 12.16 -22.69
N LEU A 49 -4.56 13.40 -22.51
CA LEU A 49 -3.22 13.80 -22.96
C LEU A 49 -2.13 12.93 -22.31
N LEU A 50 -2.27 12.61 -21.03
CA LEU A 50 -1.35 11.75 -20.31
C LEU A 50 -1.38 10.30 -20.80
N LEU A 51 -2.56 9.76 -21.09
CA LEU A 51 -2.72 8.43 -21.69
C LEU A 51 -2.10 8.36 -23.09
N ILE A 52 -2.25 9.42 -23.89
CA ILE A 52 -1.62 9.53 -25.20
C ILE A 52 -0.09 9.54 -25.06
N ALA A 53 0.46 10.38 -24.17
CA ALA A 53 1.91 10.43 -23.93
C ALA A 53 2.45 9.07 -23.47
N PHE A 54 1.77 8.41 -22.55
CA PHE A 54 2.15 7.07 -22.06
C PHE A 54 2.07 6.03 -23.17
N GLY A 55 1.02 6.07 -24.00
CA GLY A 55 0.87 5.20 -25.18
C GLY A 55 1.97 5.40 -26.20
N CYS A 56 2.40 6.66 -26.45
CA CYS A 56 3.53 6.96 -27.34
C CYS A 56 4.85 6.37 -26.80
N LEU A 57 5.13 6.50 -25.51
CA LEU A 57 6.32 5.92 -24.91
C LEU A 57 6.27 4.38 -24.96
N THR A 58 5.12 3.79 -24.66
CA THR A 58 4.93 2.33 -24.76
C THR A 58 5.14 1.84 -26.19
N ALA A 59 4.63 2.56 -27.19
CA ALA A 59 4.87 2.24 -28.61
C ALA A 59 6.37 2.30 -28.96
N ALA A 60 7.09 3.30 -28.45
CA ALA A 60 8.55 3.40 -28.66
C ALA A 60 9.30 2.20 -28.07
N PHE A 61 8.91 1.70 -26.88
CA PHE A 61 9.47 0.48 -26.29
C PHE A 61 9.14 -0.76 -27.13
N VAL A 62 7.89 -0.93 -27.53
CA VAL A 62 7.45 -2.10 -28.32
C VAL A 62 8.16 -2.16 -29.67
N LEU A 63 8.37 -1.01 -30.30
CA LEU A 63 9.04 -0.87 -31.62
C LEU A 63 10.56 -0.84 -31.51
N ASN A 64 11.17 -0.89 -30.33
CA ASN A 64 12.61 -0.76 -30.09
C ASN A 64 13.19 0.55 -30.70
N ASP A 65 12.51 1.68 -30.50
CA ASP A 65 13.04 2.96 -30.96
C ASP A 65 14.19 3.43 -30.07
N PHE A 66 15.40 2.89 -30.31
CA PHE A 66 16.60 3.20 -29.55
C PHE A 66 17.14 4.62 -29.79
N SER A 67 16.48 5.43 -30.61
CA SER A 67 16.72 6.87 -30.67
C SER A 67 16.11 7.61 -29.46
N VAL A 68 15.23 6.94 -28.67
CA VAL A 68 14.72 7.45 -27.39
C VAL A 68 15.62 6.96 -26.26
N ALA A 69 16.22 7.86 -25.50
CA ALA A 69 17.17 7.54 -24.44
C ALA A 69 16.60 6.56 -23.40
N CYS A 70 15.33 6.76 -22.99
CA CYS A 70 14.64 5.90 -22.04
C CYS A 70 14.50 4.45 -22.58
N VAL A 71 14.21 4.27 -23.86
CA VAL A 71 14.12 2.96 -24.50
C VAL A 71 15.50 2.30 -24.58
N ALA A 72 16.50 3.03 -25.07
CA ALA A 72 17.86 2.52 -25.21
C ALA A 72 18.51 2.10 -23.88
N GLN A 73 18.08 2.67 -22.76
CA GLN A 73 18.62 2.36 -21.44
C GLN A 73 17.91 1.18 -20.73
N HIS A 74 16.68 0.83 -21.12
CA HIS A 74 15.85 -0.13 -20.37
C HIS A 74 15.19 -1.20 -21.24
N SER A 75 15.61 -1.37 -22.50
CA SER A 75 15.08 -2.38 -23.40
C SER A 75 16.11 -2.76 -24.46
N ASN A 76 16.03 -3.99 -24.96
CA ASN A 76 16.81 -4.48 -26.10
C ASN A 76 15.95 -5.38 -27.00
N THR A 77 16.50 -5.80 -28.14
CA THR A 77 15.78 -6.61 -29.13
C THR A 77 15.47 -8.03 -28.63
N ARG A 78 16.22 -8.56 -27.66
CA ARG A 78 16.05 -9.90 -27.09
C ARG A 78 15.09 -9.95 -25.90
N LEU A 79 14.70 -8.78 -25.36
CA LEU A 79 13.81 -8.70 -24.20
C LEU A 79 12.40 -9.19 -24.56
N PRO A 80 11.81 -10.14 -23.83
CA PRO A 80 10.44 -10.61 -24.06
C PRO A 80 9.42 -9.49 -24.04
N LEU A 81 8.39 -9.56 -24.89
CA LEU A 81 7.42 -8.48 -25.09
C LEU A 81 6.74 -7.97 -23.79
N PRO A 82 6.31 -8.85 -22.84
CA PRO A 82 5.72 -8.37 -21.58
C PRO A 82 6.67 -7.47 -20.78
N TYR A 83 7.96 -7.84 -20.73
CA TYR A 83 8.98 -7.05 -20.04
C TYR A 83 9.41 -5.82 -20.83
N ARG A 84 9.33 -5.84 -22.17
CA ARG A 84 9.51 -4.67 -23.01
C ARG A 84 8.43 -3.61 -22.71
N VAL A 85 7.17 -4.02 -22.56
CA VAL A 85 6.07 -3.13 -22.16
C VAL A 85 6.28 -2.65 -20.70
N ALA A 86 6.62 -3.54 -19.78
CA ALA A 86 6.87 -3.17 -18.38
C ALA A 86 8.14 -2.32 -18.21
N GLY A 87 9.12 -2.46 -19.11
CA GLY A 87 10.31 -1.64 -19.18
C GLY A 87 10.03 -0.13 -19.26
N VAL A 88 8.84 0.25 -19.77
CA VAL A 88 8.38 1.64 -19.78
C VAL A 88 8.51 2.28 -18.39
N TRP A 89 8.21 1.55 -17.32
CA TRP A 89 8.35 2.01 -15.94
C TRP A 89 9.51 1.38 -15.17
N GLY A 90 10.36 0.61 -15.86
CA GLY A 90 11.58 0.05 -15.29
C GLY A 90 12.67 1.08 -14.99
N GLY A 91 12.60 2.27 -15.61
CA GLY A 91 13.51 3.38 -15.41
C GLY A 91 12.87 4.59 -14.73
N HIS A 92 13.72 5.58 -14.42
CA HIS A 92 13.33 6.76 -13.68
C HIS A 92 12.28 7.61 -14.40
N GLU A 93 12.49 7.88 -15.69
CA GLU A 93 11.68 8.79 -16.51
C GLU A 93 10.28 8.20 -16.75
N GLY A 94 10.24 6.96 -17.19
CA GLY A 94 8.98 6.30 -17.51
C GLY A 94 8.16 5.94 -16.27
N SER A 95 8.81 5.59 -15.13
CA SER A 95 8.11 5.39 -13.87
C SER A 95 7.50 6.68 -13.32
N LEU A 96 8.14 7.84 -13.57
CA LEU A 96 7.55 9.13 -13.24
C LEU A 96 6.35 9.45 -14.14
N LEU A 97 6.45 9.16 -15.44
CA LEU A 97 5.31 9.30 -16.35
C LEU A 97 4.14 8.42 -15.91
N LEU A 98 4.37 7.18 -15.48
CA LEU A 98 3.33 6.32 -14.92
C LEU A 98 2.67 6.96 -13.68
N TRP A 99 3.46 7.55 -12.78
CA TRP A 99 2.93 8.29 -11.63
C TRP A 99 2.01 9.44 -12.04
N VAL A 100 2.43 10.23 -13.03
CA VAL A 100 1.65 11.36 -13.55
C VAL A 100 0.36 10.86 -14.21
N VAL A 101 0.40 9.75 -14.93
CA VAL A 101 -0.80 9.09 -15.49
C VAL A 101 -1.76 8.68 -14.38
N MET A 102 -1.26 8.07 -13.30
CA MET A 102 -2.12 7.69 -12.16
C MET A 102 -2.77 8.91 -11.51
N LEU A 103 -2.04 10.01 -11.31
CA LEU A 103 -2.63 11.28 -10.85
C LEU A 103 -3.72 11.78 -11.80
N GLY A 104 -3.49 11.70 -13.12
CA GLY A 104 -4.47 12.10 -14.15
C GLY A 104 -5.74 11.24 -14.10
N LEU A 105 -5.59 9.93 -13.92
CA LEU A 105 -6.73 9.00 -13.78
C LEU A 105 -7.56 9.31 -12.54
N TRP A 106 -6.92 9.59 -11.40
CA TRP A 106 -7.61 10.04 -10.18
C TRP A 106 -8.33 11.36 -10.39
N GLY A 107 -7.67 12.35 -11.01
CA GLY A 107 -8.29 13.64 -11.35
C GLY A 107 -9.51 13.50 -12.26
N GLY A 108 -9.40 12.67 -13.31
CA GLY A 108 -10.49 12.35 -14.22
C GLY A 108 -11.65 11.61 -13.56
N ALA A 109 -11.37 10.71 -12.63
CA ALA A 109 -12.39 9.99 -11.86
C ALA A 109 -13.13 10.93 -10.89
N VAL A 110 -12.40 11.81 -10.19
CA VAL A 110 -12.99 12.86 -9.33
C VAL A 110 -13.86 13.79 -10.17
N ALA A 111 -13.41 14.24 -11.34
CA ALA A 111 -14.17 15.10 -12.23
C ALA A 111 -15.49 14.49 -12.70
N ARG A 112 -15.52 13.16 -12.97
CA ARG A 112 -16.74 12.43 -13.32
C ARG A 112 -17.74 12.39 -12.16
N SER A 113 -17.27 12.25 -10.93
CA SER A 113 -18.11 12.16 -9.73
C SER A 113 -18.48 13.52 -9.13
N ALA A 114 -17.84 14.60 -9.58
CA ALA A 114 -17.97 15.96 -9.04
C ALA A 114 -19.39 16.55 -9.10
N GLN A 115 -20.28 16.00 -9.91
CA GLN A 115 -21.71 16.38 -9.95
C GLN A 115 -22.43 16.21 -8.60
N ARG A 116 -21.88 15.39 -7.70
CA ARG A 116 -22.45 15.12 -6.37
C ARG A 116 -21.97 16.10 -5.31
N LEU A 117 -21.03 16.97 -5.67
CA LEU A 117 -20.46 17.97 -4.77
C LEU A 117 -21.00 19.36 -5.10
N PRO A 118 -21.06 20.29 -4.12
CA PRO A 118 -21.29 21.70 -4.39
C PRO A 118 -20.26 22.21 -5.42
N ALA A 119 -20.71 23.00 -6.41
CA ALA A 119 -19.86 23.44 -7.53
C ALA A 119 -18.53 24.08 -7.09
N ALA A 120 -18.56 24.94 -6.08
CA ALA A 120 -17.38 25.59 -5.54
C ALA A 120 -16.42 24.61 -4.84
N MET A 121 -16.94 23.55 -4.19
CA MET A 121 -16.11 22.48 -3.62
C MET A 121 -15.46 21.66 -4.72
N ALA A 122 -16.25 21.22 -5.72
CA ALA A 122 -15.75 20.46 -6.86
C ALA A 122 -14.64 21.23 -7.61
N ALA A 123 -14.87 22.53 -7.87
CA ALA A 123 -13.89 23.39 -8.52
C ALA A 123 -12.59 23.52 -7.72
N ARG A 124 -12.67 23.66 -6.39
CA ARG A 124 -11.48 23.72 -5.53
C ARG A 124 -10.72 22.39 -5.49
N VAL A 125 -11.41 21.27 -5.32
CA VAL A 125 -10.76 19.92 -5.30
C VAL A 125 -10.05 19.66 -6.62
N ILE A 126 -10.72 19.85 -7.75
CA ILE A 126 -10.14 19.64 -9.09
C ILE A 126 -9.02 20.64 -9.36
N GLY A 127 -9.17 21.90 -8.92
CA GLY A 127 -8.14 22.91 -9.05
C GLY A 127 -6.87 22.59 -8.26
N VAL A 128 -6.99 22.13 -7.02
CA VAL A 128 -5.82 21.68 -6.21
C VAL A 128 -5.13 20.50 -6.87
N LEU A 129 -5.87 19.52 -7.40
CA LEU A 129 -5.29 18.41 -8.17
C LEU A 129 -4.56 18.91 -9.42
N GLY A 130 -5.06 19.96 -10.08
CA GLY A 130 -4.40 20.62 -11.21
C GLY A 130 -3.05 21.23 -10.82
N LEU A 131 -2.96 21.91 -9.66
CA LEU A 131 -1.69 22.46 -9.18
C LEU A 131 -0.67 21.37 -8.82
N VAL A 132 -1.10 20.29 -8.14
CA VAL A 132 -0.25 19.12 -7.87
C VAL A 132 0.28 18.55 -9.19
N MET A 133 -0.61 18.36 -10.15
CA MET A 133 -0.27 17.84 -11.47
C MET A 133 0.72 18.73 -12.23
N ALA A 134 0.54 20.05 -12.20
CA ALA A 134 1.45 21.00 -12.82
C ALA A 134 2.89 20.88 -12.26
N GLY A 135 3.03 20.70 -10.95
CA GLY A 135 4.32 20.43 -10.31
C GLY A 135 4.99 19.14 -10.80
N PHE A 136 4.25 18.06 -10.88
CA PHE A 136 4.78 16.78 -11.38
C PHE A 136 5.06 16.81 -12.89
N LEU A 137 4.23 17.46 -13.68
CA LEU A 137 4.49 17.64 -15.12
C LEU A 137 5.71 18.51 -15.38
N ALA A 138 5.90 19.56 -14.59
CA ALA A 138 7.11 20.38 -14.66
C ALA A 138 8.34 19.52 -14.31
N PHE A 139 8.27 18.69 -13.27
CA PHE A 139 9.34 17.74 -12.95
C PHE A 139 9.60 16.77 -14.11
N THR A 140 8.55 16.20 -14.69
CA THR A 140 8.66 15.28 -15.83
C THR A 140 9.33 15.94 -17.03
N LEU A 141 8.90 17.13 -17.42
CA LEU A 141 9.42 17.82 -18.64
C LEU A 141 10.82 18.37 -18.45
N PHE A 142 11.14 18.96 -17.28
CA PHE A 142 12.39 19.72 -17.11
C PHE A 142 13.51 18.93 -16.44
N ALA A 143 13.21 17.88 -15.67
CA ALA A 143 14.21 17.12 -14.94
C ALA A 143 14.21 15.61 -15.26
N SER A 144 13.13 15.06 -15.84
CA SER A 144 12.99 13.61 -16.05
C SER A 144 12.18 13.30 -17.31
N ASN A 145 12.57 13.90 -18.45
CA ASN A 145 11.83 13.78 -19.70
C ASN A 145 12.03 12.41 -20.35
N PRO A 146 10.95 11.60 -20.51
CA PRO A 146 11.03 10.27 -21.09
C PRO A 146 11.25 10.25 -22.61
N PHE A 147 11.10 11.40 -23.30
CA PHE A 147 11.22 11.54 -24.75
C PHE A 147 12.52 12.17 -25.22
N VAL A 148 13.57 12.19 -24.36
CA VAL A 148 14.90 12.66 -24.76
C VAL A 148 15.44 11.81 -25.89
N ARG A 149 15.95 12.46 -26.97
CA ARG A 149 16.53 11.79 -28.14
C ARG A 149 18.02 11.57 -28.00
N LEU A 150 18.49 10.47 -28.53
CA LEU A 150 19.89 10.16 -28.78
C LEU A 150 20.21 10.40 -30.25
N LEU A 151 21.23 11.17 -30.53
CA LEU A 151 21.72 11.47 -31.89
C LEU A 151 23.24 11.28 -31.91
N PRO A 152 23.76 10.27 -32.61
CA PRO A 152 23.04 9.25 -33.37
C PRO A 152 22.28 8.26 -32.46
N ALA A 153 21.26 7.59 -33.00
CA ALA A 153 20.53 6.53 -32.30
C ALA A 153 21.48 5.38 -31.93
N ALA A 154 21.27 4.76 -30.78
CA ALA A 154 22.00 3.56 -30.41
C ALA A 154 21.67 2.40 -31.37
N ALA A 155 22.68 1.60 -31.72
CA ALA A 155 22.49 0.43 -32.61
C ALA A 155 21.69 -0.68 -31.89
N GLU A 156 21.86 -0.81 -30.56
CA GLU A 156 21.15 -1.77 -29.71
C GLU A 156 20.90 -1.09 -28.35
N GLY A 157 19.85 -1.50 -27.64
CA GLY A 157 19.56 -1.01 -26.31
C GLY A 157 20.22 -1.84 -25.23
N ARG A 158 20.31 -1.26 -24.03
CA ARG A 158 20.77 -1.95 -22.83
C ARG A 158 19.68 -2.88 -22.28
N GLU A 159 20.10 -3.93 -21.63
CA GLU A 159 19.17 -4.84 -20.99
C GLU A 159 18.42 -4.17 -19.82
N LEU A 160 17.14 -4.48 -19.70
CA LEU A 160 16.40 -4.19 -18.48
C LEU A 160 17.06 -4.96 -17.32
N ASN A 161 17.25 -4.31 -16.17
CA ASN A 161 17.82 -4.96 -15.00
C ASN A 161 17.17 -6.35 -14.80
N PRO A 162 17.95 -7.45 -14.71
CA PRO A 162 17.43 -8.80 -14.54
C PRO A 162 16.41 -8.95 -13.40
N LEU A 163 16.63 -8.31 -12.26
CA LEU A 163 15.67 -8.25 -11.14
C LEU A 163 14.28 -7.76 -11.55
N LEU A 164 14.19 -6.98 -12.62
CA LEU A 164 12.94 -6.41 -13.13
C LEU A 164 12.29 -7.27 -14.21
N GLN A 165 12.95 -8.35 -14.65
CA GLN A 165 12.40 -9.26 -15.67
C GLN A 165 11.52 -10.35 -15.02
N ASP A 166 10.53 -9.88 -14.24
CA ASP A 166 9.62 -10.69 -13.45
C ASP A 166 8.17 -10.13 -13.54
N PRO A 167 7.14 -11.00 -13.41
CA PRO A 167 5.74 -10.55 -13.33
C PRO A 167 5.47 -9.53 -12.22
N GLY A 168 6.30 -9.49 -11.17
CA GLY A 168 6.24 -8.49 -10.11
C GLY A 168 6.39 -7.07 -10.65
N LEU A 169 7.29 -6.83 -11.62
CA LEU A 169 7.43 -5.54 -12.27
C LEU A 169 6.14 -5.11 -12.99
N ILE A 170 5.41 -6.05 -13.58
CA ILE A 170 4.19 -5.74 -14.34
C ILE A 170 3.09 -5.24 -13.41
N LEU A 171 2.94 -5.84 -12.22
CA LEU A 171 1.78 -5.63 -11.35
C LEU A 171 2.04 -4.69 -10.17
N HIS A 172 3.20 -4.84 -9.49
CA HIS A 172 3.45 -4.14 -8.22
C HIS A 172 3.56 -2.62 -8.39
N PRO A 173 4.40 -2.03 -9.29
CA PRO A 173 4.57 -0.59 -9.35
C PRO A 173 3.29 0.16 -9.76
N PRO A 174 2.48 -0.31 -10.74
CA PRO A 174 1.22 0.35 -11.07
C PRO A 174 0.24 0.39 -9.90
N LEU A 175 0.09 -0.71 -9.14
CA LEU A 175 -0.84 -0.76 -8.00
C LEU A 175 -0.33 0.06 -6.82
N LEU A 176 0.98 0.07 -6.57
CA LEU A 176 1.61 0.91 -5.56
C LEU A 176 1.38 2.41 -5.87
N TYR A 177 1.62 2.82 -7.13
CA TYR A 177 1.45 4.20 -7.56
C TYR A 177 -0.02 4.65 -7.56
N MET A 178 -0.95 3.74 -7.88
CA MET A 178 -2.38 4.02 -7.68
C MET A 178 -2.69 4.38 -6.22
N GLY A 179 -2.10 3.67 -5.26
CA GLY A 179 -2.24 3.99 -3.84
C GLY A 179 -1.63 5.35 -3.47
N TYR A 180 -0.37 5.58 -3.82
CA TYR A 180 0.34 6.82 -3.53
C TYR A 180 -0.35 8.05 -4.15
N ALA A 181 -0.59 8.00 -5.46
CA ALA A 181 -1.23 9.08 -6.19
C ALA A 181 -2.66 9.34 -5.71
N GLY A 182 -3.36 8.28 -5.27
CA GLY A 182 -4.73 8.39 -4.78
C GLY A 182 -4.89 9.23 -3.53
N PHE A 183 -3.88 9.28 -2.66
CA PHE A 183 -3.92 10.16 -1.48
C PHE A 183 -3.86 11.65 -1.80
N SER A 184 -3.47 12.03 -3.02
CA SER A 184 -3.60 13.42 -3.50
C SER A 184 -5.04 13.89 -3.51
N VAL A 185 -6.01 12.99 -3.67
CA VAL A 185 -7.43 13.33 -3.64
C VAL A 185 -7.86 13.72 -2.22
N ALA A 186 -7.46 12.95 -1.19
CA ALA A 186 -7.75 13.29 0.21
C ALA A 186 -7.11 14.64 0.60
N TYR A 187 -5.86 14.86 0.17
CA TYR A 187 -5.15 16.13 0.32
C TYR A 187 -5.91 17.28 -0.36
N ALA A 188 -6.37 17.10 -1.60
CA ALA A 188 -7.10 18.11 -2.33
C ALA A 188 -8.45 18.46 -1.65
N PHE A 189 -9.17 17.46 -1.13
CA PHE A 189 -10.38 17.69 -0.35
C PHE A 189 -10.10 18.50 0.93
N ALA A 190 -9.02 18.19 1.65
CA ALA A 190 -8.62 18.92 2.86
C ALA A 190 -8.28 20.38 2.55
N LEU A 191 -7.49 20.65 1.49
CA LEU A 191 -7.15 21.98 1.07
C LEU A 191 -8.38 22.76 0.57
N ALA A 192 -9.25 22.11 -0.21
CA ALA A 192 -10.49 22.72 -0.67
C ALA A 192 -11.40 23.17 0.51
N ALA A 193 -11.47 22.36 1.57
CA ALA A 193 -12.21 22.69 2.79
C ALA A 193 -11.56 23.87 3.56
N LEU A 194 -10.23 23.90 3.65
CA LEU A 194 -9.49 25.02 4.24
C LEU A 194 -9.68 26.32 3.44
N LEU A 195 -9.58 26.26 2.09
CA LEU A 195 -9.82 27.40 1.21
C LEU A 195 -11.26 27.91 1.31
N ALA A 196 -12.22 27.00 1.49
CA ALA A 196 -13.62 27.38 1.73
C ALA A 196 -13.88 27.95 3.13
N GLY A 197 -12.94 27.77 4.09
CA GLY A 197 -13.13 28.15 5.49
C GLY A 197 -14.19 27.29 6.22
N ARG A 198 -14.50 26.11 5.70
CA ARG A 198 -15.54 25.21 6.20
C ARG A 198 -15.02 23.80 6.37
N LEU A 199 -14.82 23.37 7.61
CA LEU A 199 -14.49 22.01 7.97
C LEU A 199 -15.76 21.28 8.45
N ASP A 200 -16.71 21.10 7.54
CA ASP A 200 -18.00 20.46 7.79
C ASP A 200 -17.97 18.95 7.47
N MET A 201 -19.08 18.26 7.64
CA MET A 201 -19.18 16.82 7.34
C MET A 201 -19.16 16.53 5.84
N VAL A 202 -19.42 17.50 4.97
CA VAL A 202 -19.55 17.30 3.52
C VAL A 202 -18.21 16.92 2.90
N TRP A 203 -17.12 17.61 3.27
CA TRP A 203 -15.80 17.30 2.75
C TRP A 203 -15.30 15.93 3.23
N ALA A 204 -15.56 15.56 4.51
CA ALA A 204 -15.16 14.28 5.06
C ALA A 204 -15.90 13.11 4.35
N HIS A 205 -17.21 13.28 4.13
CA HIS A 205 -18.03 12.33 3.39
C HIS A 205 -17.55 12.20 1.93
N GLY A 206 -17.26 13.31 1.26
CA GLY A 206 -16.78 13.34 -0.11
C GLY A 206 -15.38 12.73 -0.28
N SER A 207 -14.49 12.92 0.70
CA SER A 207 -13.12 12.40 0.67
C SER A 207 -13.01 10.90 0.96
N ARG A 208 -13.87 10.36 1.84
CA ARG A 208 -13.75 9.01 2.39
C ARG A 208 -13.69 7.88 1.35
N PRO A 209 -14.55 7.83 0.30
CA PRO A 209 -14.48 6.77 -0.70
C PRO A 209 -13.14 6.75 -1.47
N TRP A 210 -12.60 7.92 -1.76
CA TRP A 210 -11.31 8.08 -2.45
C TRP A 210 -10.15 7.64 -1.57
N THR A 211 -10.19 8.01 -0.29
CA THR A 211 -9.20 7.57 0.70
C THR A 211 -9.21 6.06 0.88
N LEU A 212 -10.41 5.42 0.92
CA LEU A 212 -10.55 3.96 0.98
C LEU A 212 -9.98 3.29 -0.27
N ALA A 213 -10.23 3.84 -1.45
CA ALA A 213 -9.70 3.30 -2.70
C ALA A 213 -8.16 3.40 -2.75
N ALA A 214 -7.60 4.56 -2.43
CA ALA A 214 -6.16 4.78 -2.36
C ALA A 214 -5.49 3.82 -1.36
N TRP A 215 -6.08 3.68 -0.18
CA TRP A 215 -5.61 2.76 0.86
C TRP A 215 -5.65 1.29 0.42
N ALA A 216 -6.73 0.87 -0.27
CA ALA A 216 -6.85 -0.50 -0.78
C ALA A 216 -5.80 -0.80 -1.87
N PHE A 217 -5.58 0.13 -2.81
CA PHE A 217 -4.52 0.00 -3.82
C PHE A 217 -3.14 -0.07 -3.17
N LEU A 218 -2.86 0.79 -2.19
CA LEU A 218 -1.58 0.78 -1.50
C LEU A 218 -1.39 -0.52 -0.70
N THR A 219 -2.43 -1.05 -0.06
CA THR A 219 -2.39 -2.35 0.63
C THR A 219 -1.99 -3.48 -0.31
N VAL A 220 -2.62 -3.56 -1.50
CA VAL A 220 -2.26 -4.57 -2.51
C VAL A 220 -0.87 -4.32 -3.07
N GLY A 221 -0.51 -3.06 -3.33
CA GLY A 221 0.80 -2.67 -3.82
C GLY A 221 1.92 -3.13 -2.88
N ILE A 222 1.82 -2.82 -1.58
CA ILE A 222 2.78 -3.24 -0.56
C ILE A 222 2.85 -4.77 -0.48
N ALA A 223 1.70 -5.47 -0.45
CA ALA A 223 1.65 -6.92 -0.37
C ALA A 223 2.32 -7.61 -1.58
N LEU A 224 2.11 -7.08 -2.78
CA LEU A 224 2.75 -7.60 -3.99
C LEU A 224 4.26 -7.36 -4.00
N GLY A 225 4.74 -6.19 -3.53
CA GLY A 225 6.16 -5.91 -3.39
C GLY A 225 6.83 -6.83 -2.38
N SER A 226 6.20 -7.02 -1.22
CA SER A 226 6.66 -7.96 -0.20
C SER A 226 6.74 -9.41 -0.74
N ARG A 227 5.74 -9.84 -1.51
CA ARG A 227 5.76 -11.17 -2.12
C ARG A 227 6.84 -11.28 -3.20
N TRP A 228 7.02 -10.23 -4.00
CA TRP A 228 8.06 -10.18 -5.03
C TRP A 228 9.45 -10.28 -4.40
N ALA A 229 9.75 -9.51 -3.38
CA ALA A 229 10.99 -9.62 -2.63
C ALA A 229 11.21 -11.03 -2.05
N TYR A 230 10.13 -11.69 -1.59
CA TYR A 230 10.18 -13.02 -1.01
C TYR A 230 10.70 -14.10 -1.98
N TYR A 231 10.23 -14.11 -3.22
CA TYR A 231 10.63 -15.15 -4.18
C TYR A 231 11.80 -14.76 -5.07
N GLU A 232 11.98 -13.45 -5.36
CA GLU A 232 12.95 -12.95 -6.34
C GLU A 232 14.36 -12.76 -5.76
N LEU A 233 14.47 -12.25 -4.53
CA LEU A 233 15.77 -11.88 -3.96
C LEU A 233 16.62 -13.10 -3.51
N GLY A 234 16.09 -14.30 -3.53
CA GLY A 234 16.80 -15.52 -3.12
C GLY A 234 17.06 -15.63 -1.61
N TRP A 235 16.63 -14.64 -0.81
CA TRP A 235 16.85 -14.63 0.64
C TRP A 235 15.68 -15.23 1.42
N GLY A 236 14.49 -15.34 0.81
CA GLY A 236 13.29 -15.87 1.43
C GLY A 236 12.70 -15.00 2.54
N GLY A 237 13.11 -13.76 2.67
CA GLY A 237 12.49 -12.78 3.57
C GLY A 237 11.23 -12.18 2.95
N TRP A 238 10.21 -11.88 3.76
CA TRP A 238 8.99 -11.24 3.30
C TRP A 238 8.94 -9.74 3.61
N TRP A 239 9.79 -9.22 4.52
CA TRP A 239 9.94 -7.83 4.91
C TRP A 239 11.32 -7.58 5.50
N PHE A 240 12.02 -6.56 5.03
CA PHE A 240 13.42 -6.30 5.40
C PHE A 240 13.60 -4.97 6.14
N TRP A 241 12.53 -4.20 6.35
CA TRP A 241 12.61 -2.83 6.85
C TRP A 241 13.52 -1.94 5.97
N ASP A 242 13.59 -2.26 4.68
CA ASP A 242 14.29 -1.44 3.70
C ASP A 242 13.69 -0.03 3.66
N PRO A 243 14.50 1.04 3.47
CA PRO A 243 13.99 2.41 3.40
C PRO A 243 12.85 2.64 2.41
N VAL A 244 12.82 1.91 1.30
CA VAL A 244 11.74 2.01 0.30
C VAL A 244 10.48 1.26 0.75
N GLU A 245 10.61 0.11 1.40
CA GLU A 245 9.50 -0.58 2.05
C GLU A 245 8.87 0.31 3.14
N ASN A 246 9.72 0.91 3.98
CA ASN A 246 9.31 1.86 5.02
C ASN A 246 8.59 3.07 4.43
N ALA A 247 9.10 3.60 3.29
CA ALA A 247 8.49 4.71 2.58
C ALA A 247 7.07 4.39 2.09
N ALA A 248 6.76 3.11 1.79
CA ALA A 248 5.41 2.67 1.44
C ALA A 248 4.52 2.45 2.68
N LEU A 249 5.09 1.95 3.77
CA LEU A 249 4.36 1.68 5.01
C LEU A 249 3.88 2.96 5.71
N MET A 250 4.68 4.03 5.70
CA MET A 250 4.34 5.30 6.36
C MET A 250 3.03 5.93 5.87
N PRO A 251 2.81 6.18 4.56
CA PRO A 251 1.53 6.70 4.08
C PRO A 251 0.38 5.70 4.26
N TRP A 252 0.63 4.40 4.34
CA TRP A 252 -0.38 3.39 4.67
C TRP A 252 -0.85 3.52 6.12
N LEU A 253 0.05 3.70 7.08
CA LEU A 253 -0.27 3.93 8.50
C LEU A 253 -1.02 5.25 8.69
N ALA A 254 -0.51 6.33 8.12
CA ALA A 254 -1.16 7.65 8.17
C ALA A 254 -2.54 7.63 7.47
N GLY A 255 -2.66 6.93 6.34
CA GLY A 255 -3.92 6.70 5.62
C GLY A 255 -4.93 5.89 6.43
N THR A 256 -4.49 4.90 7.19
CA THR A 256 -5.34 4.14 8.13
C THR A 256 -5.87 5.04 9.24
N ALA A 257 -5.01 5.87 9.85
CA ALA A 257 -5.41 6.87 10.83
C ALA A 257 -6.39 7.89 10.23
N LEU A 258 -6.14 8.33 8.99
CA LEU A 258 -7.03 9.24 8.25
C LEU A 258 -8.42 8.63 8.04
N LEU A 259 -8.52 7.36 7.65
CA LEU A 259 -9.81 6.66 7.48
C LEU A 259 -10.63 6.63 8.76
N HIS A 260 -10.00 6.35 9.89
CA HIS A 260 -10.63 6.36 11.20
C HIS A 260 -11.05 7.78 11.61
N SER A 261 -10.20 8.77 11.35
CA SER A 261 -10.49 10.18 11.65
C SER A 261 -11.63 10.73 10.78
N LEU A 262 -11.67 10.40 9.48
CA LEU A 262 -12.78 10.73 8.57
C LEU A 262 -14.10 10.16 9.08
N ALA A 263 -14.11 8.93 9.61
CA ALA A 263 -15.32 8.31 10.17
C ALA A 263 -15.85 9.07 11.40
N VAL A 264 -14.97 9.58 12.26
CA VAL A 264 -15.36 10.43 13.41
C VAL A 264 -15.85 11.79 12.93
N THR A 265 -15.14 12.43 12.00
CA THR A 265 -15.54 13.74 11.44
C THR A 265 -16.91 13.67 10.77
N GLU A 266 -17.16 12.61 9.99
CA GLU A 266 -18.45 12.38 9.31
C GLU A 266 -19.61 12.15 10.29
N LYS A 267 -19.36 11.39 11.39
CA LYS A 267 -20.40 10.94 12.32
C LYS A 267 -20.72 11.95 13.43
N SER A 268 -19.70 12.55 14.03
CA SER A 268 -19.83 13.39 15.22
C SER A 268 -19.37 14.83 15.02
N GLY A 269 -18.74 15.14 13.87
CA GLY A 269 -18.09 16.42 13.64
C GLY A 269 -16.83 16.63 14.48
N GLY A 270 -16.33 15.56 15.14
CA GLY A 270 -15.08 15.58 15.89
C GLY A 270 -13.85 15.49 14.99
N PHE A 271 -12.66 15.66 15.53
CA PHE A 271 -11.34 15.48 14.89
C PHE A 271 -11.08 16.33 13.64
N ARG A 272 -11.85 17.37 13.35
CA ARG A 272 -11.78 18.15 12.10
C ARG A 272 -10.36 18.57 11.73
N ASN A 273 -9.66 19.23 12.65
CA ASN A 273 -8.29 19.70 12.44
C ASN A 273 -7.30 18.53 12.32
N TRP A 274 -7.49 17.49 13.12
CA TRP A 274 -6.69 16.28 13.08
C TRP A 274 -6.85 15.54 11.74
N THR A 275 -8.07 15.44 11.24
CA THR A 275 -8.38 14.83 9.94
C THR A 275 -7.70 15.57 8.78
N VAL A 276 -7.70 16.91 8.83
CA VAL A 276 -7.00 17.73 7.83
C VAL A 276 -5.49 17.50 7.90
N LEU A 277 -4.91 17.50 9.10
CA LEU A 277 -3.48 17.24 9.28
C LEU A 277 -3.10 15.84 8.78
N LEU A 278 -3.90 14.81 9.08
CA LEU A 278 -3.67 13.47 8.58
C LEU A 278 -3.77 13.39 7.05
N ALA A 279 -4.72 14.10 6.42
CA ALA A 279 -4.82 14.14 4.97
C ALA A 279 -3.60 14.80 4.31
N ILE A 280 -3.10 15.90 4.90
CA ILE A 280 -1.86 16.56 4.46
C ILE A 280 -0.68 15.61 4.66
N SER A 281 -0.51 15.04 5.87
CA SER A 281 0.61 14.16 6.20
C SER A 281 0.66 12.91 5.34
N THR A 282 -0.48 12.28 5.07
CA THR A 282 -0.55 11.05 4.25
C THR A 282 0.01 11.27 2.85
N PHE A 283 -0.41 12.35 2.18
CA PHE A 283 0.11 12.68 0.85
C PHE A 283 1.55 13.18 0.90
N SER A 284 1.92 13.96 1.92
CA SER A 284 3.30 14.41 2.12
C SER A 284 4.27 13.24 2.32
N LEU A 285 3.85 12.18 3.06
CA LEU A 285 4.64 10.97 3.22
C LEU A 285 4.74 10.17 1.91
N ALA A 286 3.69 10.16 1.07
CA ALA A 286 3.76 9.57 -0.27
C ALA A 286 4.76 10.33 -1.16
N LEU A 287 4.80 11.67 -1.08
CA LEU A 287 5.80 12.51 -1.77
C LEU A 287 7.21 12.29 -1.22
N LEU A 288 7.35 12.16 0.09
CA LEU A 288 8.63 11.82 0.73
C LEU A 288 9.13 10.47 0.25
N GLY A 289 8.26 9.45 0.15
CA GLY A 289 8.61 8.16 -0.42
C GLY A 289 9.09 8.28 -1.87
N ALA A 290 8.40 9.07 -2.69
CA ALA A 290 8.85 9.35 -4.05
C ALA A 290 10.21 10.05 -4.11
N PHE A 291 10.50 10.95 -3.16
CA PHE A 291 11.80 11.60 -3.01
C PHE A 291 12.89 10.58 -2.64
N LEU A 292 12.67 9.77 -1.61
CA LEU A 292 13.66 8.80 -1.11
C LEU A 292 14.07 7.80 -2.20
N VAL A 293 13.11 7.28 -2.97
CA VAL A 293 13.37 6.33 -4.06
C VAL A 293 14.12 6.96 -5.23
N ARG A 294 13.86 8.25 -5.54
CA ARG A 294 14.33 8.90 -6.77
C ARG A 294 15.55 9.79 -6.59
N SER A 295 15.88 10.18 -5.37
CA SER A 295 17.05 11.02 -5.08
C SER A 295 18.36 10.24 -5.04
N GLY A 296 18.29 8.90 -4.84
CA GLY A 296 19.46 8.07 -4.61
C GLY A 296 20.20 8.38 -3.30
N VAL A 297 19.55 9.11 -2.39
CA VAL A 297 20.16 9.50 -1.09
C VAL A 297 20.25 8.32 -0.14
N LEU A 298 19.35 7.32 -0.28
CA LEU A 298 19.35 6.11 0.54
C LEU A 298 19.84 4.91 -0.25
N SER A 299 20.68 4.07 0.40
CA SER A 299 21.06 2.78 -0.14
C SER A 299 19.91 1.79 -0.02
N SER A 300 19.37 1.35 -1.13
CA SER A 300 18.30 0.35 -1.23
C SER A 300 18.39 -0.39 -2.56
N VAL A 301 18.00 -1.68 -2.56
CA VAL A 301 17.88 -2.48 -3.78
C VAL A 301 16.78 -1.94 -4.73
N HIS A 302 15.88 -1.10 -4.21
CA HIS A 302 14.77 -0.49 -4.94
C HIS A 302 15.07 0.94 -5.41
N ALA A 303 16.24 1.52 -5.02
CA ALA A 303 16.57 2.90 -5.37
C ALA A 303 17.05 3.00 -6.82
N PHE A 304 16.66 4.08 -7.49
CA PHE A 304 17.23 4.46 -8.79
C PHE A 304 18.66 5.01 -8.61
N ALA A 305 19.40 5.12 -9.71
CA ALA A 305 20.73 5.73 -9.70
C ALA A 305 20.71 7.15 -9.12
N ILE A 306 21.77 7.53 -8.44
CA ILE A 306 21.95 8.84 -7.79
C ILE A 306 21.88 9.95 -8.84
N ASP A 307 20.91 10.83 -8.71
CA ASP A 307 20.77 12.03 -9.54
C ASP A 307 20.40 13.24 -8.66
N PRO A 308 21.38 14.06 -8.24
CA PRO A 308 21.14 15.19 -7.36
C PRO A 308 20.15 16.22 -7.94
N ARG A 309 20.14 16.42 -9.26
CA ARG A 309 19.26 17.40 -9.92
C ARG A 309 17.78 16.98 -9.75
N ARG A 310 17.48 15.71 -9.93
CA ARG A 310 16.14 15.14 -9.73
C ARG A 310 15.76 15.16 -8.25
N GLY A 311 16.72 14.86 -7.37
CA GLY A 311 16.52 14.92 -5.92
C GLY A 311 16.13 16.31 -5.44
N VAL A 312 16.84 17.37 -5.87
CA VAL A 312 16.54 18.76 -5.48
C VAL A 312 15.17 19.20 -5.98
N PHE A 313 14.81 18.84 -7.23
CA PHE A 313 13.51 19.24 -7.80
C PHE A 313 12.34 18.64 -7.00
N ILE A 314 12.38 17.32 -6.71
CA ILE A 314 11.28 16.67 -5.98
C ILE A 314 11.26 17.09 -4.50
N LEU A 315 12.41 17.42 -3.91
CA LEU A 315 12.48 17.99 -2.57
C LEU A 315 11.82 19.39 -2.53
N ALA A 316 12.09 20.23 -3.52
CA ALA A 316 11.44 21.54 -3.64
C ALA A 316 9.91 21.39 -3.79
N LEU A 317 9.46 20.43 -4.62
CA LEU A 317 8.03 20.13 -4.77
C LEU A 317 7.41 19.65 -3.45
N LEU A 318 8.08 18.77 -2.72
CA LEU A 318 7.67 18.31 -1.38
C LEU A 318 7.53 19.49 -0.41
N VAL A 319 8.52 20.38 -0.35
CA VAL A 319 8.51 21.56 0.54
C VAL A 319 7.37 22.50 0.16
N ILE A 320 7.15 22.78 -1.13
CA ILE A 320 6.10 23.68 -1.59
C ILE A 320 4.72 23.11 -1.28
N LEU A 321 4.46 21.84 -1.61
CA LEU A 321 3.15 21.23 -1.40
C LEU A 321 2.85 21.02 0.09
N THR A 322 3.81 20.49 0.85
CA THR A 322 3.62 20.25 2.29
C THR A 322 3.64 21.54 3.07
N GLY A 323 4.64 22.40 2.85
CA GLY A 323 4.78 23.69 3.53
C GLY A 323 3.61 24.63 3.24
N GLY A 324 3.20 24.73 1.97
CA GLY A 324 2.03 25.52 1.57
C GLY A 324 0.73 25.02 2.21
N ALA A 325 0.53 23.70 2.28
CA ALA A 325 -0.64 23.12 2.95
C ALA A 325 -0.64 23.35 4.46
N LEU A 326 0.50 23.20 5.13
CA LEU A 326 0.64 23.46 6.57
C LEU A 326 0.50 24.95 6.88
N ALA A 327 1.02 25.84 6.05
CA ALA A 327 0.83 27.29 6.19
C ALA A 327 -0.65 27.68 6.05
N LEU A 328 -1.35 27.13 5.04
CA LEU A 328 -2.79 27.31 4.88
C LEU A 328 -3.56 26.76 6.08
N PHE A 329 -3.19 25.60 6.59
CA PHE A 329 -3.77 25.01 7.79
C PHE A 329 -3.56 25.94 8.99
N ALA A 330 -2.34 26.40 9.27
CA ALA A 330 -2.03 27.28 10.39
C ALA A 330 -2.83 28.60 10.33
N TRP A 331 -3.03 29.14 9.12
CA TRP A 331 -3.80 30.36 8.91
C TRP A 331 -5.31 30.16 9.15
N ARG A 332 -5.87 29.01 8.70
CA ARG A 332 -7.33 28.78 8.68
C ARG A 332 -7.86 27.99 9.89
N ALA A 333 -7.06 27.10 10.48
CA ALA A 333 -7.51 26.18 11.54
C ALA A 333 -7.93 26.89 12.83
N ARG A 334 -7.36 28.06 13.13
CA ARG A 334 -7.71 28.86 14.33
C ARG A 334 -9.17 29.31 14.39
N LYS A 335 -9.87 29.34 13.24
CA LYS A 335 -11.26 29.78 13.12
C LYS A 335 -12.28 28.63 13.32
N THR A 336 -11.82 27.40 13.42
CA THR A 336 -12.68 26.24 13.61
C THR A 336 -12.73 25.87 15.08
N GLY A 337 -13.88 26.14 15.73
CA GLY A 337 -14.09 25.84 17.16
C GLY A 337 -13.83 24.36 17.47
N SER A 338 -13.26 24.07 18.65
CA SER A 338 -13.07 22.72 19.15
C SER A 338 -14.42 22.07 19.47
N ALA A 339 -14.64 20.83 19.03
CA ALA A 339 -15.70 20.00 19.56
C ALA A 339 -15.42 19.74 21.06
N GLY A 340 -16.48 19.75 21.91
CA GLY A 340 -16.35 19.44 23.33
C GLY A 340 -15.71 18.09 23.60
N GLY A 341 -15.24 17.87 24.84
CA GLY A 341 -14.54 16.66 25.26
C GLY A 341 -15.33 15.36 25.00
N PHE A 342 -14.61 14.27 24.77
CA PHE A 342 -15.18 12.94 24.57
C PHE A 342 -15.20 12.16 25.89
N ALA A 343 -16.25 11.33 26.11
CA ALA A 343 -16.26 10.45 27.27
C ALA A 343 -15.13 9.40 27.14
N PRO A 344 -14.42 9.05 28.23
CA PRO A 344 -13.30 8.10 28.18
C PRO A 344 -13.68 6.75 27.54
N CYS A 345 -14.83 6.20 27.87
CA CYS A 345 -15.35 4.96 27.30
C CYS A 345 -16.35 5.30 26.17
N SER A 346 -15.83 5.81 25.06
CA SER A 346 -16.57 6.11 23.83
C SER A 346 -15.80 5.64 22.62
N ARG A 347 -16.49 5.41 21.51
CA ARG A 347 -15.83 5.01 20.24
C ARG A 347 -14.89 6.12 19.74
N GLU A 348 -15.24 7.38 19.96
CA GLU A 348 -14.39 8.52 19.61
C GLU A 348 -13.06 8.47 20.36
N SER A 349 -13.06 8.19 21.67
CA SER A 349 -11.84 8.11 22.49
C SER A 349 -10.96 6.92 22.06
N LEU A 350 -11.56 5.75 21.77
CA LEU A 350 -10.80 4.59 21.29
C LEU A 350 -10.18 4.85 19.91
N LEU A 351 -10.91 5.52 19.01
CA LEU A 351 -10.39 5.93 17.70
C LEU A 351 -9.31 7.01 17.82
N LEU A 352 -9.38 7.87 18.83
CA LEU A 352 -8.30 8.84 19.12
C LEU A 352 -7.02 8.10 19.55
N ILE A 353 -7.13 7.16 20.49
CA ILE A 353 -5.99 6.37 20.95
C ILE A 353 -5.40 5.59 19.78
N ASN A 354 -6.23 4.94 18.97
CA ASN A 354 -5.78 4.23 17.76
C ASN A 354 -5.04 5.16 16.79
N ASN A 355 -5.54 6.38 16.56
CA ASN A 355 -4.87 7.35 15.69
C ASN A 355 -3.52 7.79 16.25
N VAL A 356 -3.43 7.99 17.58
CA VAL A 356 -2.16 8.32 18.25
C VAL A 356 -1.15 7.18 18.09
N LEU A 357 -1.57 5.92 18.29
CA LEU A 357 -0.71 4.75 18.12
C LEU A 357 -0.21 4.61 16.68
N LEU A 358 -1.10 4.74 15.69
CA LEU A 358 -0.74 4.67 14.28
C LEU A 358 0.20 5.79 13.84
N THR A 359 -0.02 7.01 14.34
CA THR A 359 0.86 8.15 14.04
C THR A 359 2.20 8.06 14.77
N ALA A 360 2.24 7.54 15.98
CA ALA A 360 3.48 7.25 16.70
C ALA A 360 4.29 6.15 15.99
N ALA A 361 3.63 5.06 15.56
CA ALA A 361 4.27 4.01 14.76
C ALA A 361 4.80 4.57 13.43
N CYS A 362 4.03 5.40 12.73
CA CYS A 362 4.48 6.08 11.51
C CYS A 362 5.69 6.98 11.79
N GLY A 363 5.65 7.76 12.86
CA GLY A 363 6.76 8.64 13.28
C GLY A 363 8.03 7.87 13.66
N SER A 364 7.89 6.72 14.31
CA SER A 364 9.04 5.86 14.65
C SER A 364 9.69 5.25 13.40
N VAL A 365 8.89 4.83 12.42
CA VAL A 365 9.39 4.34 11.14
C VAL A 365 10.09 5.47 10.36
N LEU A 366 9.50 6.66 10.35
CA LEU A 366 10.09 7.85 9.73
C LEU A 366 11.45 8.19 10.36
N LEU A 367 11.50 8.23 11.69
CA LEU A 367 12.73 8.53 12.43
C LEU A 367 13.81 7.50 12.10
N GLY A 368 13.52 6.20 12.23
CA GLY A 368 14.50 5.15 11.96
C GLY A 368 14.98 5.14 10.50
N THR A 369 14.12 5.49 9.56
CA THR A 369 14.46 5.54 8.13
C THR A 369 15.33 6.76 7.78
N LEU A 370 15.05 7.93 8.38
CA LEU A 370 15.80 9.16 8.07
C LEU A 370 17.01 9.38 8.98
N TYR A 371 17.08 8.70 10.14
CA TYR A 371 18.15 8.89 11.11
C TYR A 371 19.56 8.64 10.54
N PRO A 372 19.82 7.57 9.77
CA PRO A 372 21.12 7.35 9.14
C PRO A 372 21.54 8.51 8.24
N LEU A 373 20.60 9.06 7.46
CA LEU A 373 20.84 10.19 6.57
C LEU A 373 21.16 11.47 7.35
N LEU A 374 20.43 11.73 8.42
CA LEU A 374 20.68 12.90 9.27
C LEU A 374 22.04 12.79 9.97
N ALA A 375 22.38 11.61 10.49
CA ALA A 375 23.66 11.38 11.17
C ALA A 375 24.85 11.57 10.23
N ASP A 376 24.78 11.05 9.00
CA ASP A 376 25.81 11.21 7.97
C ASP A 376 25.96 12.69 7.55
N THR A 377 24.83 13.38 7.32
CA THR A 377 24.81 14.80 6.92
C THR A 377 25.37 15.72 8.01
N LEU A 378 25.12 15.41 9.29
CA LEU A 378 25.60 16.19 10.44
C LEU A 378 27.02 15.79 10.87
N GLY A 379 27.66 14.84 10.20
CA GLY A 379 29.00 14.38 10.54
C GLY A 379 29.09 13.55 11.82
N TRP A 380 27.98 13.00 12.30
CA TRP A 380 27.94 12.14 13.51
C TRP A 380 28.42 10.70 13.24
N GLY A 381 28.81 10.42 11.99
CA GLY A 381 29.27 9.11 11.56
C GLY A 381 28.21 8.31 10.82
N ARG A 382 28.64 7.22 10.17
CA ARG A 382 27.75 6.33 9.44
C ARG A 382 27.11 5.33 10.38
N ILE A 383 25.81 5.46 10.57
CA ILE A 383 24.98 4.61 11.43
C ILE A 383 24.04 3.82 10.54
N SER A 384 23.88 2.53 10.82
CA SER A 384 22.86 1.67 10.18
C SER A 384 21.73 1.40 11.16
N VAL A 385 20.49 1.63 10.71
CA VAL A 385 19.27 1.30 11.46
C VAL A 385 18.58 0.15 10.73
N GLY A 386 18.47 -0.98 11.38
CA GLY A 386 17.94 -2.22 10.79
C GLY A 386 16.74 -2.81 11.56
N PRO A 387 16.35 -4.05 11.21
CA PRO A 387 15.19 -4.74 11.79
C PRO A 387 15.11 -4.70 13.33
N PRO A 388 16.20 -4.84 14.11
CA PRO A 388 16.10 -4.81 15.57
C PRO A 388 15.50 -3.53 16.14
N TYR A 389 15.80 -2.37 15.55
CA TYR A 389 15.21 -1.10 15.96
C TYR A 389 13.71 -1.07 15.64
N PHE A 390 13.35 -1.39 14.39
CA PHE A 390 11.96 -1.31 13.96
C PHE A 390 11.08 -2.30 14.71
N GLU A 391 11.55 -3.53 14.93
CA GLU A 391 10.80 -4.54 15.69
C GLU A 391 10.63 -4.14 17.16
N ALA A 392 11.67 -3.60 17.79
CA ALA A 392 11.63 -3.18 19.20
C ALA A 392 10.69 -2.00 19.45
N VAL A 393 10.46 -1.12 18.46
CA VAL A 393 9.60 0.06 18.62
C VAL A 393 8.21 -0.16 18.02
N PHE A 394 8.14 -0.69 16.81
CA PHE A 394 6.88 -0.83 16.07
C PHE A 394 5.96 -1.88 16.68
N VAL A 395 6.48 -3.05 17.04
CA VAL A 395 5.67 -4.15 17.56
C VAL A 395 4.96 -3.78 18.87
N PRO A 396 5.62 -3.19 19.89
CA PRO A 396 4.93 -2.76 21.12
C PRO A 396 3.85 -1.69 20.87
N LEU A 397 4.02 -0.80 19.89
CA LEU A 397 3.00 0.19 19.52
C LEU A 397 1.79 -0.44 18.85
N MET A 398 2.02 -1.51 18.06
CA MET A 398 0.93 -2.18 17.34
C MET A 398 0.12 -3.14 18.20
N MET A 399 0.68 -3.70 19.28
CA MET A 399 -0.06 -4.63 20.17
C MET A 399 -1.33 -4.00 20.78
N PRO A 400 -1.28 -2.81 21.43
CA PRO A 400 -2.51 -2.15 21.89
C PRO A 400 -3.43 -1.72 20.75
N ALA A 401 -2.91 -1.36 19.57
CA ALA A 401 -3.73 -1.05 18.40
C ALA A 401 -4.55 -2.29 17.96
N LEU A 402 -3.94 -3.47 17.92
CA LEU A 402 -4.62 -4.73 17.61
C LEU A 402 -5.71 -5.06 18.66
N PHE A 403 -5.45 -4.84 19.94
CA PHE A 403 -6.45 -4.98 21.00
C PHE A 403 -7.65 -4.05 20.74
N LEU A 404 -7.41 -2.79 20.37
CA LEU A 404 -8.46 -1.82 20.08
C LEU A 404 -9.31 -2.23 18.87
N ILE A 405 -8.74 -2.91 17.87
CA ILE A 405 -9.50 -3.44 16.71
C ILE A 405 -10.59 -4.40 17.19
N GLY A 406 -10.27 -5.31 18.12
CA GLY A 406 -11.22 -6.28 18.67
C GLY A 406 -12.30 -5.63 19.56
N VAL A 407 -11.96 -4.60 20.30
CA VAL A 407 -12.85 -3.96 21.29
C VAL A 407 -13.73 -2.87 20.69
N SER A 408 -13.18 -2.06 19.80
CA SER A 408 -13.81 -0.84 19.27
C SER A 408 -15.19 -1.03 18.64
N PRO A 409 -15.53 -2.13 17.91
CA PRO A 409 -16.87 -2.34 17.35
C PRO A 409 -17.97 -2.46 18.41
N TRP A 410 -17.62 -2.89 19.63
CA TRP A 410 -18.55 -3.09 20.76
C TRP A 410 -18.82 -1.82 21.55
N VAL A 411 -17.99 -0.79 21.39
CA VAL A 411 -18.15 0.50 22.06
C VAL A 411 -19.10 1.41 21.27
N ARG A 412 -20.07 2.02 21.96
CA ARG A 412 -21.04 2.95 21.35
C ARG A 412 -20.40 4.31 21.12
N TRP A 413 -20.95 5.04 20.14
CA TRP A 413 -20.68 6.47 19.99
C TRP A 413 -21.13 7.22 21.25
N LYS A 414 -20.40 8.24 21.68
CA LYS A 414 -20.57 9.11 22.82
C LYS A 414 -20.27 8.46 24.18
N ARG A 415 -20.94 7.39 24.59
CA ARG A 415 -20.71 6.78 25.93
C ARG A 415 -21.13 5.30 25.98
N THR A 416 -20.28 4.51 26.61
CA THR A 416 -20.55 3.11 26.99
C THR A 416 -20.22 2.94 28.48
N ARG A 417 -20.97 2.11 29.21
CA ARG A 417 -20.59 1.74 30.57
C ARG A 417 -19.53 0.64 30.50
N ALA A 418 -18.43 0.81 31.23
CA ALA A 418 -17.34 -0.16 31.23
C ALA A 418 -17.80 -1.58 31.67
N ALA A 419 -18.71 -1.66 32.64
CA ALA A 419 -19.27 -2.93 33.09
C ALA A 419 -20.03 -3.69 31.97
N ASP A 420 -20.77 -2.98 31.11
CA ASP A 420 -21.49 -3.60 29.98
C ASP A 420 -20.52 -4.11 28.93
N LEU A 421 -19.43 -3.38 28.71
CA LEU A 421 -18.38 -3.78 27.77
C LEU A 421 -17.65 -5.02 28.27
N VAL A 422 -17.24 -5.05 29.55
CA VAL A 422 -16.58 -6.20 30.16
C VAL A 422 -17.47 -7.46 30.09
N ARG A 423 -18.76 -7.35 30.46
CA ARG A 423 -19.71 -8.48 30.35
C ARG A 423 -19.85 -8.98 28.91
N ALA A 424 -19.85 -8.08 27.92
CA ALA A 424 -20.00 -8.47 26.53
C ALA A 424 -18.73 -9.15 25.96
N LEU A 425 -17.55 -8.80 26.46
CA LEU A 425 -16.26 -9.25 25.93
C LEU A 425 -15.61 -10.36 26.74
N CYS A 426 -15.98 -10.60 28.03
CA CYS A 426 -15.31 -11.59 28.85
C CYS A 426 -15.36 -13.01 28.26
N VAL A 427 -16.51 -13.46 27.76
CA VAL A 427 -16.65 -14.80 27.17
C VAL A 427 -15.86 -14.90 25.84
N PRO A 428 -16.03 -14.01 24.85
CA PRO A 428 -15.27 -14.09 23.61
C PRO A 428 -13.75 -13.96 23.84
N LEU A 429 -13.30 -13.15 24.79
CA LEU A 429 -11.87 -13.03 25.10
C LEU A 429 -11.34 -14.28 25.80
N ALA A 430 -12.09 -14.88 26.75
CA ALA A 430 -11.71 -16.13 27.36
C ALA A 430 -11.64 -17.29 26.37
N ALA A 431 -12.62 -17.39 25.46
CA ALA A 431 -12.60 -18.39 24.37
C ALA A 431 -11.41 -18.16 23.42
N SER A 432 -11.11 -16.89 23.08
CA SER A 432 -9.94 -16.54 22.29
C SER A 432 -8.62 -16.91 22.99
N ALA A 433 -8.55 -16.75 24.31
CA ALA A 433 -7.36 -17.12 25.10
C ALA A 433 -7.12 -18.63 25.09
N VAL A 434 -8.16 -19.44 25.30
CA VAL A 434 -8.06 -20.91 25.22
C VAL A 434 -7.65 -21.34 23.81
N PHE A 435 -8.28 -20.80 22.78
CA PHE A 435 -7.92 -21.09 21.39
C PHE A 435 -6.48 -20.69 21.07
N ALA A 436 -6.06 -19.50 21.47
CA ALA A 436 -4.72 -18.98 21.21
C ALA A 436 -3.63 -19.83 21.89
N LEU A 437 -3.87 -20.25 23.13
CA LEU A 437 -2.96 -21.14 23.85
C LEU A 437 -2.86 -22.49 23.13
N ALA A 438 -3.99 -23.12 22.82
CA ALA A 438 -4.02 -24.40 22.10
C ALA A 438 -3.34 -24.32 20.73
N ALA A 439 -3.67 -23.28 19.95
CA ALA A 439 -3.11 -23.07 18.62
C ALA A 439 -1.60 -22.79 18.66
N SER A 440 -1.12 -21.99 19.62
CA SER A 440 0.31 -21.69 19.77
C SER A 440 1.13 -22.91 20.23
N LEU A 441 0.57 -23.74 21.11
CA LEU A 441 1.19 -25.01 21.51
C LEU A 441 1.24 -26.02 20.36
N LEU A 442 0.17 -26.10 19.57
CA LEU A 442 0.12 -26.96 18.39
C LEU A 442 1.13 -26.49 17.34
N ALA A 443 1.21 -25.17 17.09
CA ALA A 443 2.16 -24.59 16.15
C ALA A 443 3.62 -24.87 16.56
N ALA A 444 3.96 -24.79 17.85
CA ALA A 444 5.28 -25.15 18.34
C ALA A 444 5.62 -26.62 18.10
N ARG A 445 4.65 -27.53 18.28
CA ARG A 445 4.84 -28.97 17.97
C ARG A 445 5.01 -29.25 16.49
N LEU A 446 4.19 -28.62 15.65
CA LEU A 446 4.25 -28.78 14.18
C LEU A 446 5.47 -28.11 13.56
N GLY A 447 6.02 -27.08 14.20
CA GLY A 447 7.24 -26.38 13.81
C GLY A 447 8.54 -27.14 14.16
N GLY A 448 8.53 -28.48 14.13
CA GLY A 448 9.71 -29.31 14.38
C GLY A 448 10.09 -29.45 15.85
N GLY A 449 9.15 -29.26 16.78
CA GLY A 449 9.41 -29.33 18.22
C GLY A 449 10.13 -28.10 18.79
N ALA A 450 10.03 -26.97 18.13
CA ALA A 450 10.60 -25.71 18.59
C ALA A 450 10.01 -25.30 19.95
N PRO A 451 10.76 -24.59 20.81
CA PRO A 451 10.26 -24.15 22.12
C PRO A 451 9.07 -23.21 21.93
N TRP A 452 8.06 -23.36 22.78
CA TRP A 452 6.89 -22.49 22.82
C TRP A 452 7.28 -21.03 23.09
N LYS A 453 6.74 -20.10 22.31
CA LYS A 453 7.05 -18.67 22.38
C LYS A 453 5.84 -17.87 22.90
N PRO A 454 5.93 -17.21 24.09
CA PRO A 454 4.81 -16.45 24.66
C PRO A 454 4.27 -15.34 23.78
N TRP A 455 5.13 -14.66 23.02
CA TRP A 455 4.74 -13.58 22.13
C TRP A 455 3.92 -14.07 20.93
N VAL A 456 4.14 -15.32 20.45
CA VAL A 456 3.28 -15.97 19.45
C VAL A 456 1.90 -16.20 20.02
N ALA A 457 1.80 -16.71 21.26
CA ALA A 457 0.51 -16.91 21.94
C ALA A 457 -0.24 -15.56 22.12
N LEU A 458 0.44 -14.50 22.49
CA LEU A 458 -0.15 -13.16 22.58
C LEU A 458 -0.68 -12.67 21.23
N SER A 459 0.10 -12.85 20.16
CA SER A 459 -0.31 -12.48 18.79
C SER A 459 -1.54 -13.28 18.34
N MET A 460 -1.57 -14.61 18.66
CA MET A 460 -2.73 -15.47 18.40
C MET A 460 -3.96 -15.03 19.20
N LEU A 461 -3.78 -14.61 20.46
CA LEU A 461 -4.86 -14.10 21.30
C LEU A 461 -5.50 -12.85 20.68
N LEU A 462 -4.68 -11.90 20.26
CA LEU A 462 -5.17 -10.66 19.63
C LEU A 462 -5.88 -10.96 18.30
N ALA A 463 -5.30 -11.82 17.47
CA ALA A 463 -5.90 -12.22 16.20
C ALA A 463 -7.23 -12.96 16.39
N ALA A 464 -7.28 -13.97 17.28
CA ALA A 464 -8.49 -14.70 17.62
C ALA A 464 -9.56 -13.78 18.23
N GLY A 465 -9.15 -12.83 19.09
CA GLY A 465 -10.01 -11.82 19.67
C GLY A 465 -10.67 -10.93 18.61
N ILE A 466 -9.92 -10.47 17.61
CA ILE A 466 -10.45 -9.69 16.51
C ILE A 466 -11.48 -10.50 15.71
N VAL A 467 -11.16 -11.73 15.34
CA VAL A 467 -12.07 -12.58 14.54
C VAL A 467 -13.33 -12.92 15.33
N MET A 468 -13.20 -13.36 16.58
CA MET A 468 -14.33 -13.74 17.42
C MET A 468 -15.29 -12.58 17.65
N THR A 469 -14.75 -11.41 18.03
CA THR A 469 -15.58 -10.23 18.29
C THR A 469 -16.24 -9.70 17.02
N ALA A 470 -15.58 -9.76 15.86
CA ALA A 470 -16.15 -9.40 14.56
C ALA A 470 -17.31 -10.32 14.18
N LEU A 471 -17.13 -11.64 14.26
CA LEU A 471 -18.16 -12.63 13.95
C LEU A 471 -19.37 -12.48 14.87
N LEU A 472 -19.15 -12.30 16.18
CA LEU A 472 -20.23 -12.10 17.13
C LEU A 472 -21.00 -10.80 16.88
N ASP A 473 -20.35 -9.69 16.51
CA ASP A 473 -21.05 -8.44 16.15
C ASP A 473 -21.89 -8.62 14.87
N ILE A 474 -21.37 -9.33 13.87
CA ILE A 474 -22.11 -9.67 12.64
C ILE A 474 -23.35 -10.52 12.99
N VAL A 475 -23.19 -11.61 13.76
CA VAL A 475 -24.30 -12.50 14.16
C VAL A 475 -25.34 -11.73 14.99
N ARG A 476 -24.91 -10.91 15.95
CA ARG A 476 -25.81 -10.08 16.76
C ARG A 476 -26.67 -9.17 15.89
N ARG A 477 -26.08 -8.52 14.90
CA ARG A 477 -26.82 -7.64 13.98
C ARG A 477 -27.74 -8.40 13.06
N LEU A 478 -27.33 -9.56 12.55
CA LEU A 478 -28.21 -10.42 11.74
C LEU A 478 -29.43 -10.87 12.53
N ARG A 479 -29.26 -11.29 13.79
CA ARG A 479 -30.37 -11.66 14.69
C ARG A 479 -31.31 -10.47 14.95
N ALA A 480 -30.77 -9.28 15.20
CA ALA A 480 -31.57 -8.08 15.40
C ALA A 480 -32.41 -7.71 14.15
N VAL A 481 -31.84 -7.85 12.94
CA VAL A 481 -32.58 -7.64 11.68
C VAL A 481 -33.67 -8.71 11.49
N GLY A 482 -33.37 -9.98 11.81
CA GLY A 482 -34.36 -11.07 11.76
C GLY A 482 -35.52 -10.84 12.71
N ALA A 483 -35.24 -10.43 13.94
CA ALA A 483 -36.28 -10.11 14.93
C ALA A 483 -37.17 -8.94 14.50
N MET A 484 -36.59 -7.87 13.94
CA MET A 484 -37.36 -6.73 13.40
C MET A 484 -38.26 -7.12 12.21
N ARG A 485 -37.81 -8.02 11.36
CA ARG A 485 -38.62 -8.56 10.26
C ARG A 485 -39.78 -9.40 10.75
N ALA A 486 -39.55 -10.23 11.79
CA ALA A 486 -40.62 -11.08 12.38
C ALA A 486 -41.73 -10.25 13.05
N VAL A 487 -41.42 -9.05 13.56
CA VAL A 487 -42.40 -8.16 14.22
C VAL A 487 -43.16 -7.25 13.23
N GLY A 488 -42.92 -7.36 11.91
CA GLY A 488 -43.69 -6.64 10.87
C GLY A 488 -43.55 -5.11 10.87
N VAL A 489 -42.49 -4.55 11.47
CA VAL A 489 -42.29 -3.10 11.55
C VAL A 489 -42.04 -2.53 10.17
N ALA A 490 -42.87 -1.60 9.71
CA ALA A 490 -42.81 -0.96 8.38
C ALA A 490 -41.44 -0.30 8.04
N HIS A 491 -40.63 0.00 9.04
CA HIS A 491 -39.21 0.43 8.87
C HIS A 491 -38.33 -0.69 8.30
N ALA A 492 -38.76 -1.96 8.40
CA ALA A 492 -38.06 -3.10 7.80
C ALA A 492 -38.15 -3.10 6.27
N ALA A 493 -39.19 -2.52 5.70
CA ALA A 493 -39.36 -2.39 4.24
C ALA A 493 -38.31 -1.46 3.61
N HIS A 494 -37.87 -0.41 4.32
CA HIS A 494 -36.81 0.49 3.85
C HIS A 494 -35.41 -0.16 3.94
N VAL A 495 -35.23 -1.13 4.85
CA VAL A 495 -34.01 -1.93 5.00
C VAL A 495 -34.02 -3.15 4.06
N ALA A 496 -35.21 -3.66 3.69
CA ALA A 496 -35.35 -4.83 2.82
C ALA A 496 -34.90 -4.60 1.35
N HIS A 497 -34.81 -3.35 0.89
CA HIS A 497 -34.26 -3.02 -0.43
C HIS A 497 -32.72 -3.16 -0.55
N THR A 498 -32.02 -3.62 0.49
CA THR A 498 -30.55 -3.69 0.53
C THR A 498 -29.94 -5.06 0.23
N GLY A 499 -30.71 -6.02 -0.29
CA GLY A 499 -30.22 -7.35 -0.68
C GLY A 499 -30.33 -8.41 0.44
N PRO A 500 -29.92 -9.68 0.18
CA PRO A 500 -30.24 -10.83 1.03
C PRO A 500 -29.64 -10.77 2.44
N LEU A 501 -28.55 -10.04 2.68
CA LEU A 501 -27.88 -9.97 3.99
C LEU A 501 -28.34 -8.80 4.87
N ALA A 502 -29.09 -7.82 4.37
CA ALA A 502 -29.63 -6.67 5.13
C ALA A 502 -28.61 -5.85 5.97
N LEU A 503 -27.30 -6.10 5.82
CA LEU A 503 -26.22 -5.38 6.52
C LEU A 503 -25.57 -4.35 5.59
N PRO A 504 -25.21 -3.14 6.09
CA PRO A 504 -24.51 -2.13 5.28
C PRO A 504 -23.16 -2.65 4.77
N ALA A 505 -22.85 -2.38 3.50
CA ALA A 505 -21.58 -2.80 2.90
C ALA A 505 -20.35 -2.25 3.65
N ALA A 506 -20.41 -1.00 4.14
CA ALA A 506 -19.35 -0.43 4.96
C ALA A 506 -19.13 -1.16 6.29
N PHE A 507 -20.19 -1.72 6.88
CA PHE A 507 -20.09 -2.52 8.11
C PHE A 507 -19.38 -3.86 7.84
N LEU A 508 -19.81 -4.57 6.80
CA LEU A 508 -19.18 -5.84 6.40
C LEU A 508 -17.74 -5.62 5.94
N GLY A 509 -17.50 -4.55 5.15
CA GLY A 509 -16.17 -4.19 4.69
C GLY A 509 -15.20 -3.88 5.82
N MET A 510 -15.65 -3.15 6.86
CA MET A 510 -14.86 -2.89 8.06
C MET A 510 -14.45 -4.20 8.77
N HIS A 511 -15.42 -5.10 9.02
CA HIS A 511 -15.12 -6.37 9.69
C HIS A 511 -14.21 -7.27 8.84
N LEU A 512 -14.42 -7.30 7.51
CA LEU A 512 -13.56 -8.06 6.61
C LEU A 512 -12.12 -7.52 6.62
N ALA A 513 -11.94 -6.20 6.61
CA ALA A 513 -10.62 -5.58 6.70
C ALA A 513 -9.93 -5.90 8.05
N HIS A 514 -10.67 -5.81 9.16
CA HIS A 514 -10.13 -6.15 10.49
C HIS A 514 -9.79 -7.64 10.61
N MET A 515 -10.61 -8.55 10.07
CA MET A 515 -10.27 -9.98 10.00
C MET A 515 -9.02 -10.21 9.11
N GLY A 516 -8.85 -9.42 8.04
CA GLY A 516 -7.63 -9.42 7.23
C GLY A 516 -6.38 -9.09 8.04
N VAL A 517 -6.48 -8.09 8.94
CA VAL A 517 -5.39 -7.78 9.89
C VAL A 517 -5.09 -8.98 10.80
N ALA A 518 -6.11 -9.65 11.31
CA ALA A 518 -5.92 -10.83 12.17
C ALA A 518 -5.20 -11.96 11.41
N VAL A 519 -5.60 -12.25 10.16
CA VAL A 519 -4.95 -13.25 9.31
C VAL A 519 -3.49 -12.87 9.03
N PHE A 520 -3.21 -11.61 8.72
CA PHE A 520 -1.85 -11.08 8.56
C PHE A 520 -1.00 -11.31 9.80
N VAL A 521 -1.51 -10.96 10.99
CA VAL A 521 -0.81 -11.13 12.28
C VAL A 521 -0.49 -12.59 12.56
N VAL A 522 -1.41 -13.52 12.26
CA VAL A 522 -1.16 -14.97 12.38
C VAL A 522 0.00 -15.38 11.48
N GLY A 523 0.01 -14.97 10.21
CA GLY A 523 1.09 -15.26 9.27
C GLY A 523 2.45 -14.76 9.78
N VAL A 524 2.52 -13.48 10.17
CA VAL A 524 3.75 -12.86 10.70
C VAL A 524 4.24 -13.58 11.96
N ALA A 525 3.34 -13.83 12.91
CA ALA A 525 3.70 -14.47 14.19
C ALA A 525 4.24 -15.89 14.00
N LEU A 526 3.63 -16.68 13.11
CA LEU A 526 4.05 -18.05 12.88
C LEU A 526 5.32 -18.15 12.05
N VAL A 527 5.49 -17.30 11.03
CA VAL A 527 6.74 -17.25 10.27
C VAL A 527 7.90 -16.86 11.17
N ASN A 528 7.83 -15.70 11.84
CA ASN A 528 8.92 -15.23 12.69
C ASN A 528 9.12 -16.12 13.93
N GLY A 529 8.08 -16.83 14.36
CA GLY A 529 8.14 -17.75 15.47
C GLY A 529 8.80 -19.07 15.16
N TYR A 530 8.48 -19.67 14.02
CA TYR A 530 8.73 -21.08 13.77
C TYR A 530 9.30 -21.39 12.38
N GLN A 531 9.78 -20.39 11.64
CA GLN A 531 10.54 -20.66 10.43
C GLN A 531 11.84 -21.38 10.75
N ILE A 532 12.26 -22.28 9.87
CA ILE A 532 13.51 -23.03 9.97
C ILE A 532 14.29 -22.77 8.69
N GLU A 533 15.55 -22.41 8.84
CA GLU A 533 16.49 -22.21 7.73
C GLU A 533 17.72 -23.08 7.94
N ARG A 534 18.21 -23.65 6.85
CA ARG A 534 19.44 -24.43 6.82
C ARG A 534 20.20 -24.15 5.53
N GLU A 535 21.46 -23.82 5.66
CA GLU A 535 22.40 -23.78 4.56
C GLU A 535 23.26 -25.04 4.61
N VAL A 536 23.27 -25.82 3.52
CA VAL A 536 23.88 -27.13 3.48
C VAL A 536 24.67 -27.30 2.19
N ARG A 537 25.82 -27.97 2.31
CA ARG A 537 26.59 -28.46 1.19
C ARG A 537 26.05 -29.86 0.83
N LEU A 538 25.68 -30.09 -0.43
CA LEU A 538 25.20 -31.39 -0.91
C LEU A 538 25.88 -31.74 -2.23
N THR A 539 26.33 -33.01 -2.33
CA THR A 539 26.72 -33.64 -3.58
C THR A 539 25.50 -34.31 -4.24
N PRO A 540 25.51 -34.55 -5.58
CA PRO A 540 24.44 -35.27 -6.24
C PRO A 540 24.18 -36.65 -5.60
N GLY A 541 22.91 -36.94 -5.27
CA GLY A 541 22.47 -38.13 -4.55
C GLY A 541 22.34 -37.96 -3.03
N GLU A 542 23.03 -37.00 -2.41
CA GLU A 542 22.93 -36.75 -0.97
C GLU A 542 21.57 -36.23 -0.52
N ARG A 543 21.26 -36.48 0.77
CA ARG A 543 20.01 -36.11 1.37
C ARG A 543 20.21 -35.30 2.65
N VAL A 544 19.28 -34.39 2.89
CA VAL A 544 19.18 -33.65 4.16
C VAL A 544 17.74 -33.62 4.65
N ALA A 545 17.53 -33.78 5.96
CA ALA A 545 16.22 -33.70 6.57
C ALA A 545 15.99 -32.31 7.19
N LEU A 546 14.78 -31.72 6.97
CA LEU A 546 14.34 -30.46 7.55
C LEU A 546 12.83 -30.47 7.73
N ALA A 547 12.33 -30.11 8.91
CA ALA A 547 10.89 -29.94 9.19
C ALA A 547 9.99 -31.12 8.74
N GLY A 548 10.47 -32.36 8.89
CA GLY A 548 9.72 -33.58 8.52
C GLY A 548 9.72 -33.90 7.01
N TYR A 549 10.50 -33.19 6.23
CA TYR A 549 10.79 -33.46 4.82
C TYR A 549 12.23 -33.93 4.64
N GLU A 550 12.49 -34.73 3.61
CA GLU A 550 13.82 -35.04 3.12
C GLU A 550 14.03 -34.37 1.77
N PHE A 551 15.20 -33.78 1.58
CA PHE A 551 15.61 -33.11 0.34
C PHE A 551 16.75 -33.93 -0.26
N ARG A 552 16.54 -34.46 -1.44
CA ARG A 552 17.57 -35.20 -2.20
C ARG A 552 18.04 -34.35 -3.36
N PHE A 553 19.28 -33.93 -3.34
CA PHE A 553 19.90 -33.19 -4.42
C PHE A 553 20.26 -34.12 -5.55
N GLN A 554 19.82 -33.83 -6.79
CA GLN A 554 20.05 -34.64 -7.98
C GLN A 554 21.18 -34.08 -8.86
N GLY A 555 21.69 -32.88 -8.57
CA GLY A 555 22.69 -32.19 -9.36
C GLY A 555 22.14 -30.94 -10.06
N VAL A 556 23.00 -30.34 -10.87
CA VAL A 556 22.73 -29.12 -11.65
C VAL A 556 22.94 -29.45 -13.15
N ARG A 557 22.12 -28.85 -13.97
CA ARG A 557 22.26 -28.95 -15.45
C ARG A 557 22.18 -27.55 -16.07
N GLN A 558 22.92 -27.37 -17.17
CA GLN A 558 22.83 -26.13 -17.92
C GLN A 558 21.65 -26.20 -18.91
N VAL A 559 20.82 -25.14 -18.91
CA VAL A 559 19.63 -25.02 -19.78
C VAL A 559 19.63 -23.63 -20.41
N PRO A 560 19.45 -23.49 -21.73
CA PRO A 560 19.30 -22.16 -22.34
C PRO A 560 17.93 -21.56 -22.02
N GLY A 561 17.89 -20.27 -21.69
CA GLY A 561 16.68 -19.45 -21.59
C GLY A 561 16.50 -18.53 -22.81
N GLU A 562 15.48 -17.68 -22.80
CA GLU A 562 15.19 -16.77 -23.92
C GLU A 562 16.28 -15.70 -24.11
N ASN A 563 16.72 -15.06 -23.02
CA ASN A 563 17.79 -14.04 -23.00
C ASN A 563 18.83 -14.26 -21.90
N TYR A 564 18.85 -15.47 -21.30
CA TYR A 564 19.77 -15.86 -20.22
C TYR A 564 20.23 -17.31 -20.40
N GLN A 565 21.27 -17.66 -19.65
CA GLN A 565 21.73 -19.05 -19.49
C GLN A 565 21.44 -19.48 -18.06
N THR A 566 20.89 -20.67 -17.88
CA THR A 566 20.48 -21.17 -16.57
C THR A 566 21.30 -22.35 -16.11
N LEU A 567 21.73 -22.32 -14.86
CA LEU A 567 22.14 -23.47 -14.08
C LEU A 567 20.93 -23.95 -13.27
N ALA A 568 20.22 -24.96 -13.74
CA ALA A 568 19.02 -25.49 -13.11
C ALA A 568 19.36 -26.64 -12.18
N GLY A 569 19.19 -26.46 -10.89
CA GLY A 569 19.26 -27.47 -9.86
C GLY A 569 18.04 -28.40 -9.90
N ALA A 570 18.20 -29.63 -9.50
CA ALA A 570 17.11 -30.58 -9.30
C ALA A 570 17.14 -31.10 -7.85
N VAL A 571 16.06 -30.85 -7.12
CA VAL A 571 15.92 -31.27 -5.71
C VAL A 571 14.60 -32.02 -5.54
N ASP A 572 14.68 -33.30 -5.23
CA ASP A 572 13.48 -34.07 -4.88
C ASP A 572 13.10 -33.82 -3.44
N LEU A 573 11.87 -33.40 -3.25
CA LEU A 573 11.22 -33.26 -1.92
C LEU A 573 10.51 -34.56 -1.59
N LEU A 574 10.99 -35.27 -0.54
CA LEU A 574 10.43 -36.56 -0.13
C LEU A 574 9.67 -36.40 1.18
N ARG A 575 8.61 -37.20 1.31
CA ARG A 575 7.87 -37.37 2.56
C ARG A 575 7.60 -38.86 2.79
N HIS A 576 7.98 -39.36 3.94
CA HIS A 576 7.92 -40.81 4.25
C HIS A 576 8.63 -41.70 3.18
N GLY A 577 9.78 -41.23 2.68
CA GLY A 577 10.58 -41.97 1.68
C GLY A 577 10.07 -41.88 0.24
N LEU A 578 8.88 -41.32 -0.01
CA LEU A 578 8.30 -41.16 -1.35
C LEU A 578 8.55 -39.75 -1.87
N VAL A 579 8.90 -39.63 -3.16
CA VAL A 579 9.05 -38.32 -3.82
C VAL A 579 7.67 -37.68 -3.94
N PHE A 580 7.49 -36.59 -3.18
CA PHE A 580 6.27 -35.79 -3.15
C PHE A 580 6.25 -34.74 -4.25
N ARG A 581 7.40 -34.07 -4.47
CA ARG A 581 7.57 -33.03 -5.47
C ARG A 581 9.02 -32.92 -5.92
N ARG A 582 9.23 -32.41 -7.12
CA ARG A 582 10.56 -32.01 -7.61
C ARG A 582 10.60 -30.48 -7.67
N LEU A 583 11.63 -29.88 -7.08
CA LEU A 583 11.93 -28.45 -7.07
C LEU A 583 13.11 -28.19 -8.02
N ALA A 584 13.04 -27.08 -8.76
CA ALA A 584 14.09 -26.68 -9.70
C ALA A 584 14.56 -25.26 -9.38
N PRO A 585 15.39 -25.05 -8.33
CA PRO A 585 16.02 -23.76 -8.10
C PRO A 585 17.04 -23.45 -9.20
N GLU A 586 17.11 -22.18 -9.63
CA GLU A 586 17.93 -21.79 -10.76
C GLU A 586 18.94 -20.70 -10.41
N LYS A 587 20.08 -20.70 -11.12
CA LYS A 587 20.94 -19.52 -11.24
C LYS A 587 20.97 -19.11 -12.70
N ARG A 588 20.49 -17.90 -12.98
CA ARG A 588 20.40 -17.34 -14.32
C ARG A 588 21.54 -16.36 -14.55
N PHE A 589 22.27 -16.55 -15.62
CA PHE A 589 23.28 -15.60 -16.11
C PHE A 589 22.71 -14.83 -17.29
N TYR A 590 22.70 -13.53 -17.20
CA TYR A 590 22.23 -12.61 -18.23
C TYR A 590 23.44 -12.03 -18.98
N PRO A 591 23.75 -12.51 -20.22
CA PRO A 591 24.98 -12.12 -20.90
C PRO A 591 25.06 -10.63 -21.24
N ALA A 592 23.93 -9.99 -21.51
CA ALA A 592 23.90 -8.58 -21.91
C ALA A 592 24.24 -7.63 -20.73
N SER A 593 23.92 -8.01 -19.50
CA SER A 593 24.23 -7.23 -18.27
C SER A 593 25.43 -7.77 -17.50
N GLY A 594 25.85 -9.03 -17.78
CA GLY A 594 26.88 -9.73 -17.01
C GLY A 594 26.44 -10.12 -15.60
N MET A 595 25.14 -10.11 -15.30
CA MET A 595 24.60 -10.34 -13.96
C MET A 595 24.14 -11.79 -13.75
N TRP A 596 24.36 -12.27 -12.52
CA TRP A 596 23.79 -13.52 -12.03
C TRP A 596 22.58 -13.24 -11.16
N MET A 597 21.50 -14.01 -11.37
CA MET A 597 20.29 -13.98 -10.56
C MET A 597 20.03 -15.37 -9.97
N THR A 598 19.51 -15.40 -8.74
CA THR A 598 19.13 -16.65 -8.06
C THR A 598 17.61 -16.73 -8.01
N GLU A 599 17.07 -17.74 -8.68
CA GLU A 599 15.63 -18.04 -8.71
C GLU A 599 15.34 -19.18 -7.75
N ALA A 600 14.57 -18.90 -6.72
CA ALA A 600 14.20 -19.92 -5.75
C ALA A 600 13.08 -20.81 -6.25
N ALA A 601 13.16 -22.11 -5.97
CA ALA A 601 12.05 -23.02 -6.16
C ALA A 601 11.22 -23.12 -4.86
N ILE A 602 9.93 -22.87 -4.96
CA ILE A 602 9.03 -22.81 -3.80
C ILE A 602 7.88 -23.81 -3.98
N ASP A 603 7.75 -24.75 -3.03
CA ASP A 603 6.53 -25.53 -2.89
C ASP A 603 5.56 -24.82 -1.99
N THR A 604 4.65 -24.07 -2.61
CA THR A 604 3.67 -23.18 -1.94
C THR A 604 2.46 -23.97 -1.46
N GLY A 605 2.06 -23.75 -0.20
CA GLY A 605 0.86 -24.34 0.41
C GLY A 605 0.11 -23.38 1.34
N TRP A 606 -1.10 -23.76 1.73
CA TRP A 606 -1.91 -22.96 2.64
C TRP A 606 -1.32 -22.83 4.06
N LEU A 607 -0.64 -23.88 4.51
CA LEU A 607 -0.12 -23.96 5.89
C LEU A 607 1.38 -23.72 5.97
N ARG A 608 2.08 -23.81 4.83
CA ARG A 608 3.54 -23.67 4.79
C ARG A 608 4.04 -23.46 3.37
N ASP A 609 5.23 -22.86 3.23
CA ASP A 609 6.06 -22.96 2.05
C ASP A 609 7.34 -23.73 2.37
N VAL A 610 7.80 -24.50 1.40
CA VAL A 610 9.15 -25.07 1.37
C VAL A 610 9.91 -24.34 0.28
N TYR A 611 10.98 -23.66 0.67
CA TYR A 611 11.76 -22.77 -0.16
C TYR A 611 13.17 -23.37 -0.35
N VAL A 612 13.63 -23.46 -1.58
CA VAL A 612 14.98 -23.92 -1.89
C VAL A 612 15.62 -22.95 -2.87
N SER A 613 16.80 -22.43 -2.53
CA SER A 613 17.62 -21.66 -3.46
C SER A 613 18.97 -22.30 -3.67
N LEU A 614 19.50 -22.17 -4.90
CA LEU A 614 20.80 -22.66 -5.32
C LEU A 614 21.86 -21.58 -5.03
N GLY A 615 22.81 -21.91 -4.15
CA GLY A 615 23.97 -21.07 -3.83
C GLY A 615 25.10 -21.19 -4.84
N GLU A 616 26.36 -21.15 -4.37
CA GLU A 616 27.53 -21.30 -5.22
C GLU A 616 28.01 -22.76 -5.27
N PRO A 617 28.66 -23.20 -6.38
CA PRO A 617 29.37 -24.45 -6.39
C PRO A 617 30.54 -24.42 -5.40
N VAL A 618 30.75 -25.52 -4.67
CA VAL A 618 31.83 -25.58 -3.65
C VAL A 618 33.21 -25.50 -4.32
N GLU A 619 33.36 -26.14 -5.45
CA GLU A 619 34.56 -26.04 -6.29
C GLU A 619 34.23 -25.21 -7.52
N ARG A 620 34.97 -24.11 -7.68
CA ARG A 620 34.72 -23.18 -8.80
C ARG A 620 34.90 -23.88 -10.14
N GLY A 621 33.86 -23.78 -10.99
CA GLY A 621 33.89 -24.36 -12.33
C GLY A 621 33.41 -25.83 -12.45
N GLN A 622 33.12 -26.53 -11.36
CA GLN A 622 32.57 -27.87 -11.38
C GLN A 622 31.04 -27.83 -11.23
N ILE A 623 30.34 -28.04 -12.32
CA ILE A 623 28.86 -28.08 -12.34
C ILE A 623 28.33 -29.38 -11.71
N ASP A 624 29.06 -30.50 -11.93
CA ASP A 624 28.67 -31.86 -11.48
C ASP A 624 29.09 -32.14 -10.02
N GLY A 625 29.72 -31.18 -9.34
CA GLY A 625 30.22 -31.27 -7.97
C GLY A 625 29.20 -30.94 -6.88
N ALA A 626 29.72 -30.69 -5.69
CA ALA A 626 28.92 -30.26 -4.56
C ALA A 626 28.47 -28.79 -4.68
N TRP A 627 27.24 -28.53 -4.27
CA TRP A 627 26.64 -27.20 -4.26
C TRP A 627 26.17 -26.81 -2.87
N VAL A 628 26.18 -25.53 -2.60
CA VAL A 628 25.53 -24.95 -1.41
C VAL A 628 24.05 -24.76 -1.73
N LEU A 629 23.18 -25.34 -0.92
CA LEU A 629 21.75 -25.13 -1.00
C LEU A 629 21.24 -24.44 0.27
N ARG A 630 20.41 -23.42 0.10
CA ARG A 630 19.67 -22.81 1.21
C ARG A 630 18.25 -23.35 1.20
N ILE A 631 17.87 -24.02 2.27
CA ILE A 631 16.58 -24.67 2.42
C ILE A 631 15.85 -24.01 3.58
N GLN A 632 14.61 -23.57 3.34
CA GLN A 632 13.79 -22.91 4.36
C GLN A 632 12.40 -23.56 4.43
N TYR A 633 11.91 -23.69 5.64
CA TYR A 633 10.52 -24.03 5.95
C TYR A 633 9.83 -22.83 6.58
N LYS A 634 8.75 -22.35 5.96
CA LYS A 634 8.04 -21.11 6.39
C LYS A 634 6.57 -21.43 6.66
N PRO A 635 6.20 -21.60 7.95
CA PRO A 635 4.81 -21.89 8.32
C PRO A 635 3.93 -20.68 8.09
N PHE A 636 2.79 -20.87 7.46
CA PHE A 636 1.72 -19.87 7.27
C PHE A 636 2.13 -18.57 6.56
N VAL A 637 3.24 -18.55 5.81
CA VAL A 637 3.72 -17.33 5.15
C VAL A 637 2.68 -16.73 4.19
N ASN A 638 1.88 -17.55 3.51
CA ASN A 638 0.84 -17.08 2.58
C ASN A 638 -0.32 -16.35 3.27
N TRP A 639 -0.47 -16.51 4.60
CA TRP A 639 -1.46 -15.78 5.38
C TRP A 639 -1.12 -14.29 5.49
N ILE A 640 0.14 -13.91 5.34
CA ILE A 640 0.58 -12.51 5.29
C ILE A 640 -0.11 -11.82 4.10
N TRP A 641 0.04 -12.35 2.90
CA TRP A 641 -0.55 -11.76 1.69
C TRP A 641 -2.06 -11.99 1.60
N GLY A 642 -2.53 -13.15 2.10
CA GLY A 642 -3.96 -13.43 2.23
C GLY A 642 -4.68 -12.43 3.15
N GLY A 643 -4.05 -12.06 4.26
CA GLY A 643 -4.53 -11.02 5.16
C GLY A 643 -4.61 -9.65 4.48
N CYS A 644 -3.57 -9.27 3.73
CA CYS A 644 -3.57 -8.04 2.94
C CYS A 644 -4.67 -8.03 1.87
N ALA A 645 -4.90 -9.15 1.19
CA ALA A 645 -6.00 -9.28 0.22
C ALA A 645 -7.37 -9.09 0.87
N LEU A 646 -7.60 -9.68 2.05
CA LEU A 646 -8.83 -9.48 2.82
C LEU A 646 -9.00 -8.03 3.27
N MET A 647 -7.92 -7.36 3.70
CA MET A 647 -7.93 -5.94 4.04
C MET A 647 -8.39 -5.09 2.85
N ALA A 648 -7.78 -5.29 1.69
CA ALA A 648 -8.11 -4.55 0.48
C ALA A 648 -9.55 -4.82 0.01
N LEU A 649 -9.99 -6.07 0.02
CA LEU A 649 -11.37 -6.46 -0.31
C LEU A 649 -12.38 -5.82 0.65
N GLY A 650 -12.05 -5.75 1.94
CA GLY A 650 -12.85 -5.05 2.93
C GLY A 650 -12.99 -3.56 2.63
N GLY A 651 -11.89 -2.89 2.26
CA GLY A 651 -11.89 -1.50 1.80
C GLY A 651 -12.75 -1.28 0.56
N LEU A 652 -12.59 -2.12 -0.47
CA LEU A 652 -13.38 -2.06 -1.71
C LEU A 652 -14.86 -2.33 -1.47
N LEU A 653 -15.20 -3.25 -0.56
CA LEU A 653 -16.58 -3.50 -0.17
C LEU A 653 -17.19 -2.28 0.53
N ALA A 654 -16.42 -1.60 1.38
CA ALA A 654 -16.89 -0.40 2.09
C ALA A 654 -17.19 0.77 1.14
N ILE A 655 -16.48 0.90 0.01
CA ILE A 655 -16.76 1.92 -1.03
C ILE A 655 -18.13 1.71 -1.68
N ARG A 656 -18.60 0.46 -1.78
CA ARG A 656 -19.90 0.13 -2.41
C ARG A 656 -21.12 0.53 -1.57
N ASP A 657 -20.93 1.06 -0.36
CA ASP A 657 -22.05 1.47 0.50
C ASP A 657 -22.87 2.56 -0.19
N ARG A 658 -24.20 2.30 -0.30
CA ARG A 658 -25.16 3.21 -0.95
C ARG A 658 -25.18 4.60 -0.31
N ARG A 659 -24.80 4.74 0.95
CA ARG A 659 -24.72 6.02 1.65
C ARG A 659 -23.71 6.98 1.01
N HIS A 660 -22.67 6.45 0.34
CA HIS A 660 -21.73 7.24 -0.44
C HIS A 660 -22.27 7.66 -1.82
N ARG A 661 -23.40 7.04 -2.27
CA ARG A 661 -23.99 7.27 -3.60
C ARG A 661 -25.16 8.25 -3.58
N VAL A 662 -25.83 8.42 -2.44
CA VAL A 662 -27.00 9.30 -2.33
C VAL A 662 -26.52 10.69 -1.92
N GLY A 663 -26.54 11.63 -2.87
CA GLY A 663 -26.40 13.06 -2.65
C GLY A 663 -27.66 13.63 -1.97
N GLY A 664 -27.94 13.17 -0.75
CA GLY A 664 -28.94 13.77 0.13
C GLY A 664 -28.24 14.74 1.07
N GLU A 665 -28.72 15.97 1.14
CA GLU A 665 -28.32 16.89 2.20
C GLU A 665 -28.31 16.16 3.55
N PRO A 666 -27.24 16.24 4.33
CA PRO A 666 -27.23 15.70 5.68
C PRO A 666 -28.36 16.38 6.43
N ARG A 667 -29.41 15.66 6.80
CA ARG A 667 -30.46 16.18 7.67
C ARG A 667 -29.79 16.67 8.94
N CYS A 668 -29.60 17.98 9.03
CA CYS A 668 -29.23 18.67 10.25
C CYS A 668 -30.28 18.26 11.32
N PRO A 669 -29.88 17.72 12.48
CA PRO A 669 -30.83 17.46 13.54
C PRO A 669 -31.55 18.77 13.85
N ARG A 670 -32.87 18.84 13.58
CA ARG A 670 -33.71 19.96 13.96
C ARG A 670 -33.46 20.25 15.44
N LYS A 671 -32.88 21.41 15.75
CA LYS A 671 -32.94 21.98 17.08
C LYS A 671 -34.43 22.06 17.42
N THR A 672 -34.90 21.18 18.31
CA THR A 672 -36.20 21.37 18.97
C THR A 672 -36.14 22.74 19.64
N ARG A 673 -36.85 23.71 19.08
CA ARG A 673 -37.16 24.93 19.78
C ARG A 673 -37.89 24.49 21.05
N ALA A 674 -37.25 24.64 22.19
CA ALA A 674 -37.93 24.67 23.47
C ALA A 674 -38.88 25.84 23.39
N GLY A 675 -40.19 25.54 23.28
CA GLY A 675 -41.25 26.52 23.39
C GLY A 675 -41.21 27.11 24.77
N GLY A 676 -41.07 28.41 24.83
CA GLY A 676 -41.33 29.16 26.05
C GLY A 676 -42.82 29.10 26.43
N ARG A 677 -43.07 28.80 27.65
CA ARG A 677 -44.06 29.45 28.53
C ARG A 677 -43.52 29.38 29.96
#